data_9509e42e4432094aa61205001250eaf9
#
_entry.id   9509e42e4432094aa61205001250eaf9
#
_cell.length_a   1.000
_cell.length_b   1.000
_cell.length_c   1.000
_cell.angle_alpha   90.00
_cell.angle_beta   90.00
_cell.angle_gamma   90.00
#
_symmetry.space_group_name_H-M   'P 1'
#
loop_
_entity.id
_entity.type
_entity.pdbx_description
1 polymer ?
#
loop_
_entity_poly.entity_id
_entity_poly.type
_entity_poly.pdbx_seq_one_letter_code
_entity_poly.pdbx_strand_id
1 'polypeptide(L)'
;MNKRTRCLVAGTALLIGVSMALALILTAPQSARAAGTVRYAAPNGLTTGNCDGSWANACTLQRALAVAVSGDEIWVKEGVHYPGATRTAAFALKNGVAVYGGFAGTETQRSQRNWQTHRTILSGDIDKNDITDGGVVTTTANIKGSNAYHVISSTNVISTAVLDGFFITAGQANGSWPHSDGGGMYNYKNSSPTLMNLTFSGNAAAKGGGMLNNNGSSPTLMSVTFISNTATANGGGMLNYLNSSPVLTNVTFSGNSAVNGGGMFNNIGNPTLTNVTFSGNSADSGGGMYNVESSPTLMGVTLSSNKANGDGGGMFNDYSDLTLTNVTFSGNSAEYGGGMCNAHSNPTLTSVTFISNTAIASGGGIFNYDDSRPTLAEVTFSGNSADYGGGMSNENSSPTLTNVTFRGNSAVTNGGGMDNYADSRPTLTNVTFSANTADYGGGMSNENSSPTLINVTFIRNTAGNAGGMFNESYSNPTLMNVTFSSNSAIADGGGMYNHLSSSPVLTDVTFSGNSAGKGGGMYNNNVCTPTLVNVIVWGNNAATGPEFLNNNSTPRISYSDIRGCGGSGSWNSACGTNGGGNIDADPRFVNASAGNLRLLPTSPCIDAGKNGAVPAGITTDLDGRPRFADVPFVPDTGNGTSPIVDMGAYEAQYRYRVFLPLVVRNR
;
A
#
# COMPACT_ATOMS: atom_id res chain seq x y z
N MET A 1 -28.61 -15.10 15.90
CA MET A 1 -27.64 -14.88 14.79
C MET A 1 -26.54 -13.97 15.27
N ASN A 2 -25.32 -14.46 15.33
CA ASN A 2 -24.15 -13.83 15.95
C ASN A 2 -23.66 -12.63 15.13
N LYS A 3 -23.14 -11.58 15.80
CA LYS A 3 -22.58 -10.37 15.16
C LYS A 3 -21.49 -10.66 14.10
N ARG A 4 -20.80 -11.79 14.20
CA ARG A 4 -19.79 -12.24 13.19
C ARG A 4 -20.41 -12.61 11.84
N THR A 5 -21.62 -13.14 11.81
CA THR A 5 -22.34 -13.50 10.58
C THR A 5 -22.85 -12.25 9.83
N ARG A 6 -23.10 -11.14 10.54
CA ARG A 6 -23.51 -9.88 9.89
C ARG A 6 -22.38 -9.15 9.18
N CYS A 7 -21.14 -9.22 9.66
CA CYS A 7 -19.98 -8.61 8.97
C CYS A 7 -19.59 -9.39 7.71
N LEU A 8 -19.69 -10.74 7.72
CA LEU A 8 -19.39 -11.54 6.52
C LEU A 8 -20.45 -11.35 5.43
N VAL A 9 -21.73 -11.22 5.81
CA VAL A 9 -22.83 -10.99 4.85
C VAL A 9 -22.79 -9.58 4.27
N ALA A 10 -22.35 -8.58 5.03
CA ALA A 10 -22.18 -7.22 4.52
C ALA A 10 -21.01 -7.09 3.52
N GLY A 11 -19.88 -7.78 3.79
CA GLY A 11 -18.73 -7.78 2.89
C GLY A 11 -19.00 -8.50 1.56
N THR A 12 -19.68 -9.65 1.60
CA THR A 12 -20.07 -10.40 0.39
C THR A 12 -21.18 -9.72 -0.39
N ALA A 13 -22.12 -9.04 0.25
CA ALA A 13 -23.15 -8.27 -0.43
C ALA A 13 -22.58 -7.03 -1.15
N LEU A 14 -21.52 -6.39 -0.60
CA LEU A 14 -20.86 -5.27 -1.25
C LEU A 14 -20.02 -5.71 -2.46
N LEU A 15 -19.31 -6.85 -2.38
CA LEU A 15 -18.55 -7.43 -3.50
C LEU A 15 -19.49 -7.92 -4.64
N ILE A 16 -20.64 -8.50 -4.33
CA ILE A 16 -21.65 -8.91 -5.32
C ILE A 16 -22.34 -7.67 -5.91
N GLY A 17 -22.57 -6.63 -5.11
CA GLY A 17 -23.14 -5.36 -5.57
C GLY A 17 -22.23 -4.62 -6.55
N VAL A 18 -20.91 -4.58 -6.31
CA VAL A 18 -19.95 -3.92 -7.20
C VAL A 18 -19.72 -4.75 -8.47
N SER A 19 -19.66 -6.08 -8.40
CA SER A 19 -19.54 -6.93 -9.58
C SER A 19 -20.82 -6.95 -10.43
N MET A 20 -22.03 -6.87 -9.84
CA MET A 20 -23.28 -6.69 -10.58
C MET A 20 -23.42 -5.29 -11.16
N ALA A 21 -22.96 -4.23 -10.49
CA ALA A 21 -22.95 -2.89 -11.05
C ALA A 21 -21.98 -2.77 -12.23
N LEU A 22 -20.81 -3.42 -12.16
CA LEU A 22 -19.84 -3.47 -13.25
C LEU A 22 -20.36 -4.32 -14.43
N ALA A 23 -21.05 -5.45 -14.17
CA ALA A 23 -21.69 -6.24 -15.20
C ALA A 23 -22.91 -5.55 -15.83
N LEU A 24 -23.68 -4.74 -15.06
CA LEU A 24 -24.77 -3.95 -15.59
C LEU A 24 -24.31 -2.77 -16.44
N ILE A 25 -23.12 -2.19 -16.17
CA ILE A 25 -22.52 -1.15 -17.02
C ILE A 25 -22.05 -1.76 -18.36
N LEU A 26 -21.63 -3.03 -18.36
CA LEU A 26 -21.21 -3.75 -19.58
C LEU A 26 -22.40 -4.30 -20.38
N THR A 27 -23.59 -4.45 -19.80
CA THR A 27 -24.77 -5.04 -20.44
C THR A 27 -25.98 -4.12 -20.46
N ALA A 28 -25.88 -2.89 -19.92
CA ALA A 28 -26.95 -1.93 -20.11
C ALA A 28 -27.15 -1.73 -21.63
N PRO A 29 -28.34 -2.03 -22.20
CA PRO A 29 -28.58 -1.71 -23.57
C PRO A 29 -28.31 -0.21 -23.70
N GLN A 30 -27.36 0.19 -24.57
CA GLN A 30 -27.29 1.58 -24.96
C GLN A 30 -28.71 1.93 -25.42
N SER A 31 -29.38 2.75 -24.63
CA SER A 31 -30.69 3.27 -25.04
C SER A 31 -30.56 3.68 -26.48
N ALA A 32 -31.42 3.15 -27.34
CA ALA A 32 -31.39 3.46 -28.76
C ALA A 32 -31.45 4.97 -28.88
N ARG A 33 -30.27 5.58 -29.09
CA ARG A 33 -30.16 7.00 -29.32
C ARG A 33 -30.89 7.26 -30.62
N ALA A 34 -31.80 8.22 -30.69
CA ALA A 34 -32.40 8.63 -31.96
C ALA A 34 -31.24 8.76 -32.97
N ALA A 35 -31.34 8.11 -34.13
CA ALA A 35 -30.26 8.03 -35.10
C ALA A 35 -29.89 9.46 -35.55
N GLY A 36 -28.82 9.98 -34.95
CA GLY A 36 -28.24 11.27 -35.32
C GLY A 36 -27.52 11.17 -36.67
N THR A 37 -27.16 12.29 -37.19
CA THR A 37 -26.40 12.36 -38.46
C THR A 37 -24.93 11.93 -38.21
N VAL A 38 -24.41 11.07 -39.09
CA VAL A 38 -22.97 10.84 -39.18
C VAL A 38 -22.32 12.00 -39.91
N ARG A 39 -21.34 12.64 -39.25
CA ARG A 39 -20.51 13.70 -39.82
C ARG A 39 -19.10 13.17 -40.03
N TYR A 40 -18.47 13.56 -41.12
CA TYR A 40 -17.14 13.08 -41.50
C TYR A 40 -16.11 14.20 -41.32
N ALA A 41 -14.96 13.87 -40.74
CA ALA A 41 -13.83 14.78 -40.56
C ALA A 41 -12.53 14.19 -41.11
N ALA A 42 -11.74 15.04 -41.80
CA ALA A 42 -10.43 14.65 -42.35
C ALA A 42 -9.40 15.79 -42.12
N PRO A 43 -8.06 15.49 -42.10
CA PRO A 43 -7.03 16.50 -41.84
C PRO A 43 -7.10 17.71 -42.77
N ASN A 44 -7.37 17.50 -44.07
CA ASN A 44 -7.50 18.53 -45.08
C ASN A 44 -8.96 18.69 -45.55
N GLY A 45 -9.90 18.49 -44.64
CA GLY A 45 -11.33 18.58 -44.94
C GLY A 45 -11.83 20.00 -45.20
N LEU A 46 -13.07 20.10 -45.66
CA LEU A 46 -13.73 21.37 -45.96
C LEU A 46 -13.87 22.25 -44.71
N THR A 47 -13.72 23.54 -44.86
CA THR A 47 -13.93 24.51 -43.75
C THR A 47 -15.38 25.02 -43.69
N THR A 48 -16.23 24.61 -44.63
CA THR A 48 -17.65 24.95 -44.75
C THR A 48 -18.49 23.69 -44.98
N GLY A 49 -19.81 23.80 -45.01
CA GLY A 49 -20.74 22.67 -45.21
C GLY A 49 -21.18 22.00 -43.93
N ASN A 50 -21.99 20.94 -44.06
CA ASN A 50 -22.57 20.18 -42.95
C ASN A 50 -21.76 18.96 -42.55
N CYS A 51 -20.74 18.60 -43.33
CA CYS A 51 -19.84 17.47 -43.08
C CYS A 51 -20.55 16.10 -43.09
N ASP A 52 -21.65 15.95 -43.81
CA ASP A 52 -22.51 14.77 -43.81
C ASP A 52 -22.56 14.05 -45.18
N GLY A 53 -23.25 12.91 -45.20
CA GLY A 53 -23.51 12.13 -46.42
C GLY A 53 -22.41 11.12 -46.76
N SER A 54 -21.15 11.51 -46.86
CA SER A 54 -20.03 10.61 -47.15
C SER A 54 -18.66 11.23 -46.84
N TRP A 55 -17.60 10.45 -46.94
CA TRP A 55 -16.20 10.90 -46.77
C TRP A 55 -15.79 11.97 -47.82
N ALA A 56 -16.46 12.04 -48.98
CA ALA A 56 -16.21 13.10 -49.98
C ALA A 56 -16.57 14.50 -49.45
N ASN A 57 -17.48 14.58 -48.49
CA ASN A 57 -17.91 15.84 -47.87
C ASN A 57 -17.23 16.06 -46.50
N ALA A 58 -16.16 15.31 -46.18
CA ALA A 58 -15.48 15.44 -44.89
C ALA A 58 -14.96 16.87 -44.69
N CYS A 59 -15.26 17.43 -43.54
CA CYS A 59 -14.77 18.74 -43.13
C CYS A 59 -13.51 18.64 -42.26
N THR A 60 -12.94 19.77 -41.88
CA THR A 60 -12.04 19.81 -40.72
C THR A 60 -12.79 19.39 -39.45
N LEU A 61 -12.12 18.76 -38.49
CA LEU A 61 -12.77 18.37 -37.25
C LEU A 61 -13.40 19.58 -36.53
N GLN A 62 -12.76 20.73 -36.58
CA GLN A 62 -13.27 21.96 -35.99
C GLN A 62 -14.62 22.37 -36.61
N ARG A 63 -14.76 22.23 -37.92
CA ARG A 63 -16.03 22.51 -38.60
C ARG A 63 -17.09 21.45 -38.25
N ALA A 64 -16.74 20.18 -38.25
CA ALA A 64 -17.65 19.10 -37.89
C ALA A 64 -18.19 19.28 -36.47
N LEU A 65 -17.34 19.63 -35.48
CA LEU A 65 -17.74 19.98 -34.13
C LEU A 65 -18.67 21.21 -34.11
N ALA A 66 -18.38 22.24 -34.91
CA ALA A 66 -19.20 23.46 -34.94
C ALA A 66 -20.65 23.17 -35.33
N VAL A 67 -20.87 22.32 -36.34
CA VAL A 67 -22.20 22.02 -36.88
C VAL A 67 -22.92 20.83 -36.23
N ALA A 68 -22.20 20.02 -35.46
CA ALA A 68 -22.78 18.87 -34.78
C ALA A 68 -23.80 19.29 -33.71
N VAL A 69 -24.88 18.56 -33.62
CA VAL A 69 -25.96 18.72 -32.65
C VAL A 69 -26.08 17.43 -31.82
N SER A 70 -26.82 17.48 -30.71
CA SER A 70 -27.05 16.31 -29.85
C SER A 70 -27.65 15.16 -30.65
N GLY A 71 -27.06 13.99 -30.54
CA GLY A 71 -27.40 12.80 -31.33
C GLY A 71 -26.37 12.46 -32.38
N ASP A 72 -25.62 13.42 -32.89
CA ASP A 72 -24.66 13.20 -33.97
C ASP A 72 -23.44 12.38 -33.55
N GLU A 73 -22.90 11.65 -34.54
CA GLU A 73 -21.58 11.04 -34.47
C GLU A 73 -20.62 11.78 -35.41
N ILE A 74 -19.40 12.03 -34.97
CA ILE A 74 -18.33 12.55 -35.86
C ILE A 74 -17.32 11.42 -36.06
N TRP A 75 -17.17 10.96 -37.30
CA TRP A 75 -16.17 9.98 -37.68
C TRP A 75 -14.95 10.70 -38.23
N VAL A 76 -13.78 10.45 -37.61
CA VAL A 76 -12.56 11.21 -37.88
C VAL A 76 -11.52 10.31 -38.57
N LYS A 77 -11.12 10.69 -39.77
CA LYS A 77 -10.10 9.99 -40.56
C LYS A 77 -8.73 10.09 -39.87
N GLU A 78 -7.91 9.05 -40.05
CA GLU A 78 -6.51 9.04 -39.66
C GLU A 78 -5.72 10.26 -40.10
N GLY A 79 -4.64 10.57 -39.39
CA GLY A 79 -3.75 11.70 -39.62
C GLY A 79 -3.83 12.77 -38.55
N VAL A 80 -3.15 13.88 -38.75
CA VAL A 80 -3.00 14.95 -37.74
C VAL A 80 -4.05 16.03 -37.96
N HIS A 81 -4.82 16.33 -36.92
CA HIS A 81 -5.84 17.38 -36.88
C HIS A 81 -5.39 18.49 -35.93
N TYR A 82 -5.51 19.73 -36.38
CA TYR A 82 -5.13 20.94 -35.63
C TYR A 82 -6.35 21.74 -35.21
N PRO A 83 -6.40 22.30 -33.98
CA PRO A 83 -7.60 22.99 -33.48
C PRO A 83 -7.84 24.35 -34.13
N GLY A 84 -6.84 24.97 -34.71
CA GLY A 84 -6.91 26.30 -35.35
C GLY A 84 -5.55 26.97 -35.49
N ALA A 85 -5.53 28.25 -35.85
CA ALA A 85 -4.31 29.02 -36.05
C ALA A 85 -3.89 29.87 -34.83
N THR A 86 -4.68 29.88 -33.77
CA THR A 86 -4.38 30.67 -32.56
C THR A 86 -4.16 29.75 -31.36
N ARG A 87 -3.35 30.18 -30.44
CA ARG A 87 -3.06 29.41 -29.21
C ARG A 87 -4.29 29.15 -28.32
N THR A 88 -5.35 29.96 -28.47
CA THR A 88 -6.62 29.80 -27.73
C THR A 88 -7.59 28.85 -28.42
N ALA A 89 -7.30 28.38 -29.63
CA ALA A 89 -8.13 27.38 -30.31
C ALA A 89 -8.00 26.00 -29.65
N ALA A 90 -9.14 25.32 -29.46
CA ALA A 90 -9.22 23.97 -28.91
C ALA A 90 -10.36 23.19 -29.56
N PHE A 91 -10.29 21.87 -29.55
CA PHE A 91 -11.44 21.03 -29.94
C PHE A 91 -12.43 20.99 -28.77
N ALA A 92 -13.53 21.72 -28.87
CA ALA A 92 -14.55 21.84 -27.83
C ALA A 92 -15.55 20.69 -27.88
N LEU A 93 -15.61 19.85 -26.85
CA LEU A 93 -16.60 18.78 -26.74
C LEU A 93 -18.00 19.34 -26.52
N LYS A 94 -19.03 18.63 -27.03
CA LYS A 94 -20.43 19.04 -26.93
C LYS A 94 -21.30 17.93 -26.33
N ASN A 95 -22.28 18.33 -25.54
CA ASN A 95 -23.30 17.42 -25.01
C ASN A 95 -24.03 16.68 -26.13
N GLY A 96 -24.12 15.37 -25.96
CA GLY A 96 -24.82 14.51 -26.90
C GLY A 96 -24.06 14.19 -28.17
N VAL A 97 -22.86 14.70 -28.40
CA VAL A 97 -22.04 14.41 -29.59
C VAL A 97 -20.98 13.38 -29.26
N ALA A 98 -20.85 12.36 -30.11
CA ALA A 98 -19.81 11.35 -29.99
C ALA A 98 -18.77 11.52 -31.11
N VAL A 99 -17.48 11.60 -30.75
CA VAL A 99 -16.37 11.78 -31.69
C VAL A 99 -15.52 10.51 -31.69
N TYR A 100 -15.38 9.88 -32.81
CA TYR A 100 -14.68 8.60 -33.00
C TYR A 100 -13.53 8.77 -34.00
N GLY A 101 -12.31 8.42 -33.56
CA GLY A 101 -11.13 8.30 -34.41
C GLY A 101 -10.95 6.88 -34.93
N GLY A 102 -9.92 6.65 -35.74
CA GLY A 102 -9.54 5.33 -36.24
C GLY A 102 -10.17 4.91 -37.55
N PHE A 103 -10.50 5.87 -38.43
CA PHE A 103 -11.05 5.62 -39.74
C PHE A 103 -10.01 5.84 -40.85
N ALA A 104 -9.96 4.92 -41.84
CA ALA A 104 -9.17 5.09 -43.06
C ALA A 104 -9.80 6.09 -44.06
N GLY A 105 -11.10 6.37 -43.91
CA GLY A 105 -11.85 7.26 -44.80
C GLY A 105 -12.59 6.52 -45.94
N THR A 106 -12.89 5.25 -45.71
CA THR A 106 -13.64 4.38 -46.64
C THR A 106 -14.80 3.65 -45.99
N GLU A 107 -14.87 3.72 -44.67
CA GLU A 107 -15.82 2.97 -43.85
C GLU A 107 -17.26 3.51 -44.03
N THR A 108 -18.20 2.56 -44.02
CA THR A 108 -19.64 2.84 -44.05
C THR A 108 -20.35 2.54 -42.75
N GLN A 109 -19.64 1.88 -41.82
CA GLN A 109 -20.12 1.51 -40.47
C GLN A 109 -19.04 1.81 -39.43
N ARG A 110 -19.46 2.31 -38.25
CA ARG A 110 -18.54 2.60 -37.13
C ARG A 110 -17.71 1.40 -36.70
N SER A 111 -18.26 0.19 -36.76
CA SER A 111 -17.59 -1.05 -36.41
C SER A 111 -16.38 -1.43 -37.29
N GLN A 112 -16.25 -0.79 -38.45
CA GLN A 112 -15.13 -1.02 -39.38
C GLN A 112 -13.87 -0.21 -39.00
N ARG A 113 -14.00 0.78 -38.10
CA ARG A 113 -12.85 1.58 -37.65
C ARG A 113 -11.82 0.71 -36.90
N ASN A 114 -10.56 1.09 -37.00
CA ASN A 114 -9.47 0.51 -36.24
C ASN A 114 -8.52 1.62 -35.75
N TRP A 115 -8.75 2.08 -34.53
CA TRP A 115 -7.97 3.17 -33.92
C TRP A 115 -6.52 2.80 -33.61
N GLN A 116 -6.16 1.50 -33.61
CA GLN A 116 -4.79 1.05 -33.42
C GLN A 116 -3.96 1.15 -34.70
N THR A 117 -4.54 0.89 -35.85
CA THR A 117 -3.86 0.92 -37.15
C THR A 117 -4.05 2.26 -37.87
N HIS A 118 -5.23 2.90 -37.78
CA HIS A 118 -5.54 4.18 -38.36
C HIS A 118 -5.46 5.28 -37.32
N ARG A 119 -4.22 5.71 -37.00
CA ARG A 119 -3.97 6.69 -35.93
C ARG A 119 -4.59 8.04 -36.27
N THR A 120 -5.51 8.50 -35.41
CA THR A 120 -6.08 9.83 -35.44
C THR A 120 -5.47 10.68 -34.35
N ILE A 121 -4.80 11.79 -34.72
CA ILE A 121 -3.98 12.59 -33.81
C ILE A 121 -4.59 13.99 -33.71
N LEU A 122 -4.89 14.43 -32.48
CA LEU A 122 -5.26 15.79 -32.15
C LEU A 122 -4.01 16.51 -31.64
N SER A 123 -3.43 17.41 -32.43
CA SER A 123 -2.18 18.08 -32.12
C SER A 123 -2.37 19.56 -31.81
N GLY A 124 -1.76 20.03 -30.74
CA GLY A 124 -1.64 21.43 -30.38
C GLY A 124 -0.61 22.22 -31.22
N ASP A 125 0.20 21.57 -32.05
CA ASP A 125 1.26 22.17 -32.85
C ASP A 125 0.71 23.00 -33.99
N ILE A 126 0.36 24.26 -33.70
CA ILE A 126 -0.34 25.15 -34.66
C ILE A 126 0.55 25.68 -35.77
N ASP A 127 1.84 25.77 -35.60
CA ASP A 127 2.81 26.20 -36.61
C ASP A 127 3.57 25.01 -37.25
N LYS A 128 3.27 23.77 -36.83
CA LYS A 128 3.70 22.50 -37.42
C LYS A 128 5.22 22.32 -37.43
N ASN A 129 5.87 22.70 -36.33
CA ASN A 129 7.32 22.67 -36.19
C ASN A 129 7.84 21.80 -35.06
N ASP A 130 6.94 21.13 -34.31
CA ASP A 130 7.30 20.19 -33.26
C ASP A 130 8.07 18.97 -33.80
N ILE A 131 8.92 18.41 -32.97
CA ILE A 131 9.61 17.16 -33.29
C ILE A 131 8.67 16.00 -32.92
N THR A 132 8.21 15.24 -33.91
CA THR A 132 7.20 14.19 -33.73
C THR A 132 7.69 12.84 -34.24
N ASP A 133 7.16 11.77 -33.60
CA ASP A 133 7.21 10.41 -34.13
C ASP A 133 5.83 10.02 -34.63
N GLY A 134 5.70 9.90 -35.97
CA GLY A 134 4.41 9.61 -36.60
C GLY A 134 3.31 10.64 -36.31
N GLY A 135 3.66 11.92 -36.09
CA GLY A 135 2.75 13.01 -35.76
C GLY A 135 2.47 13.20 -34.27
N VAL A 136 3.07 12.38 -33.38
CA VAL A 136 2.90 12.47 -31.91
C VAL A 136 4.18 13.03 -31.28
N VAL A 137 4.04 14.05 -30.44
CA VAL A 137 5.13 14.51 -29.55
C VAL A 137 5.29 13.51 -28.42
N THR A 138 6.46 12.89 -28.30
CA THR A 138 6.74 11.83 -27.33
C THR A 138 7.33 12.35 -26.02
N THR A 139 7.83 13.58 -26.00
CA THR A 139 8.34 14.28 -24.81
C THR A 139 8.14 15.78 -24.98
N THR A 140 7.85 16.48 -23.89
CA THR A 140 7.61 17.92 -23.91
C THR A 140 8.82 18.75 -24.36
N ALA A 141 10.03 18.20 -24.29
CA ALA A 141 11.25 18.83 -24.86
C ALA A 141 11.19 18.99 -26.38
N ASN A 142 10.33 18.24 -27.04
CA ASN A 142 10.11 18.27 -28.49
C ASN A 142 9.06 19.30 -28.94
N ILE A 143 8.38 19.96 -28.00
CA ILE A 143 7.47 21.09 -28.30
C ILE A 143 8.32 22.27 -28.73
N LYS A 144 8.00 22.83 -29.88
CA LYS A 144 8.69 23.99 -30.47
C LYS A 144 7.66 25.07 -30.89
N GLY A 145 8.15 26.27 -30.99
CA GLY A 145 7.34 27.39 -31.51
C GLY A 145 6.05 27.67 -30.74
N SER A 146 4.96 27.79 -31.50
CA SER A 146 3.64 28.14 -30.97
C SER A 146 2.69 26.95 -30.94
N ASN A 147 2.26 26.56 -29.74
CA ASN A 147 1.30 25.48 -29.57
C ASN A 147 -0.01 25.98 -28.93
N ALA A 148 -1.10 25.30 -29.20
CA ALA A 148 -2.37 25.55 -28.53
C ALA A 148 -2.22 25.38 -27.00
N TYR A 149 -2.87 26.24 -26.24
CA TYR A 149 -2.87 26.09 -24.76
C TYR A 149 -3.50 24.79 -24.34
N HIS A 150 -4.64 24.43 -24.94
CA HIS A 150 -5.35 23.19 -24.73
C HIS A 150 -5.63 22.52 -26.06
N VAL A 151 -5.35 21.25 -26.20
CA VAL A 151 -5.75 20.53 -27.42
C VAL A 151 -7.27 20.31 -27.42
N ILE A 152 -7.82 19.93 -26.27
CA ILE A 152 -9.25 19.68 -26.05
C ILE A 152 -9.75 20.54 -24.90
N SER A 153 -10.97 21.04 -25.02
CA SER A 153 -11.66 21.76 -23.96
C SER A 153 -13.08 21.23 -23.76
N SER A 154 -13.54 21.26 -22.49
CA SER A 154 -14.95 21.01 -22.16
C SER A 154 -15.39 21.90 -21.00
N THR A 155 -16.60 22.43 -21.10
CA THR A 155 -17.21 23.28 -20.07
C THR A 155 -18.70 22.96 -19.99
N ASN A 156 -19.18 22.58 -18.80
CA ASN A 156 -20.56 22.11 -18.56
C ASN A 156 -20.94 20.92 -19.45
N VAL A 157 -20.01 20.02 -19.73
CA VAL A 157 -20.21 18.87 -20.59
C VAL A 157 -20.54 17.65 -19.74
N ILE A 158 -21.59 16.90 -20.10
CA ILE A 158 -22.00 15.70 -19.39
C ILE A 158 -21.52 14.41 -20.09
N SER A 159 -21.75 13.25 -19.50
CA SER A 159 -21.28 11.94 -19.98
C SER A 159 -21.79 11.51 -21.36
N THR A 160 -22.75 12.24 -21.93
CA THR A 160 -23.23 12.01 -23.31
C THR A 160 -22.27 12.55 -24.36
N ALA A 161 -21.29 13.38 -24.01
CA ALA A 161 -20.17 13.73 -24.86
C ALA A 161 -19.14 12.60 -24.81
N VAL A 162 -18.80 12.04 -25.93
CA VAL A 162 -17.88 10.90 -26.04
C VAL A 162 -16.70 11.28 -26.93
N LEU A 163 -15.49 10.91 -26.50
CA LEU A 163 -14.26 10.96 -27.29
C LEU A 163 -13.59 9.60 -27.27
N ASP A 164 -13.36 8.98 -28.43
CA ASP A 164 -12.90 7.59 -28.49
C ASP A 164 -11.93 7.34 -29.65
N GLY A 165 -10.72 6.85 -29.36
CA GLY A 165 -9.74 6.39 -30.34
C GLY A 165 -8.80 7.49 -30.85
N PHE A 166 -8.20 8.30 -29.98
CA PHE A 166 -7.32 9.41 -30.35
C PHE A 166 -6.00 9.46 -29.62
N PHE A 167 -4.98 10.02 -30.27
CA PHE A 167 -3.79 10.57 -29.66
C PHE A 167 -3.98 12.07 -29.45
N ILE A 168 -3.68 12.57 -28.24
CA ILE A 168 -3.77 13.98 -27.85
C ILE A 168 -2.37 14.44 -27.48
N THR A 169 -1.81 15.37 -28.20
CA THR A 169 -0.40 15.71 -28.10
C THR A 169 -0.10 17.18 -28.32
N ALA A 170 1.08 17.63 -27.90
CA ALA A 170 1.60 18.97 -28.20
C ALA A 170 0.78 20.13 -27.62
N GLY A 171 -0.05 19.89 -26.61
CA GLY A 171 -0.67 20.97 -25.84
C GLY A 171 0.35 21.69 -24.97
N GLN A 172 0.35 23.05 -24.97
CA GLN A 172 1.31 23.85 -24.18
C GLN A 172 0.59 24.98 -23.44
N ALA A 173 0.04 24.64 -22.25
CA ALA A 173 -0.66 25.59 -21.39
C ALA A 173 0.34 26.35 -20.50
N ASN A 174 0.96 27.40 -21.06
CA ASN A 174 1.94 28.26 -20.40
C ASN A 174 1.54 29.75 -20.40
N GLY A 175 0.26 30.04 -20.61
CA GLY A 175 -0.31 31.39 -20.52
C GLY A 175 -0.74 31.76 -19.10
N SER A 176 -1.49 32.85 -18.97
CA SER A 176 -2.17 33.19 -17.71
C SER A 176 -3.46 32.34 -17.58
N TRP A 177 -3.94 32.15 -16.35
CA TRP A 177 -5.19 31.42 -16.13
C TRP A 177 -6.34 31.92 -17.05
N PRO A 178 -7.14 31.08 -17.70
CA PRO A 178 -7.15 29.60 -17.59
C PRO A 178 -6.12 28.89 -18.47
N HIS A 179 -5.35 29.58 -19.27
CA HIS A 179 -4.43 29.07 -20.30
C HIS A 179 -3.09 28.57 -19.73
N SER A 180 -2.97 28.53 -18.40
CA SER A 180 -1.85 27.88 -17.69
C SER A 180 -2.08 26.39 -17.41
N ASP A 181 -3.32 25.88 -17.54
CA ASP A 181 -3.72 24.62 -16.96
C ASP A 181 -4.33 23.67 -18.01
N GLY A 182 -4.06 22.34 -17.95
CA GLY A 182 -4.67 21.34 -18.83
C GLY A 182 -4.15 21.34 -20.27
N GLY A 183 -2.85 21.01 -20.46
CA GLY A 183 -2.22 21.06 -21.78
C GLY A 183 -2.91 20.17 -22.82
N GLY A 184 -3.06 18.88 -22.53
CA GLY A 184 -3.79 17.98 -23.42
C GLY A 184 -5.30 18.22 -23.36
N MET A 185 -5.89 18.32 -22.16
CA MET A 185 -7.32 18.53 -21.98
C MET A 185 -7.63 19.40 -20.76
N TYR A 186 -8.53 20.35 -20.97
CA TYR A 186 -9.05 21.26 -19.95
C TYR A 186 -10.53 21.00 -19.69
N ASN A 187 -10.89 20.39 -18.56
CA ASN A 187 -12.26 20.16 -18.11
C ASN A 187 -12.61 21.13 -16.99
N TYR A 188 -13.67 21.90 -17.16
CA TYR A 188 -14.05 22.95 -16.22
C TYR A 188 -15.58 23.03 -16.03
N LYS A 189 -16.01 23.40 -14.81
CA LYS A 189 -17.43 23.60 -14.46
C LYS A 189 -18.29 22.37 -14.74
N ASN A 190 -18.19 21.35 -13.85
CA ASN A 190 -19.00 20.12 -13.90
C ASN A 190 -18.90 19.36 -15.24
N SER A 191 -17.73 19.41 -15.90
CA SER A 191 -17.51 18.72 -17.17
C SER A 191 -17.11 17.26 -16.93
N SER A 192 -17.97 16.35 -17.35
CA SER A 192 -17.83 14.92 -17.09
C SER A 192 -18.02 14.07 -18.37
N PRO A 193 -17.20 14.29 -19.43
CA PRO A 193 -17.29 13.52 -20.66
C PRO A 193 -16.86 12.06 -20.45
N THR A 194 -17.25 11.21 -21.42
CA THR A 194 -16.78 9.81 -21.51
C THR A 194 -15.59 9.76 -22.48
N LEU A 195 -14.45 9.26 -21.98
CA LEU A 195 -13.15 9.24 -22.66
C LEU A 195 -12.68 7.79 -22.79
N MET A 196 -12.50 7.31 -24.03
CA MET A 196 -12.15 5.90 -24.27
C MET A 196 -11.01 5.76 -25.26
N ASN A 197 -10.13 4.78 -25.05
CA ASN A 197 -9.06 4.43 -26.00
C ASN A 197 -8.23 5.65 -26.43
N LEU A 198 -7.81 6.46 -25.45
CA LEU A 198 -7.05 7.69 -25.69
C LEU A 198 -5.60 7.56 -25.24
N THR A 199 -4.73 8.30 -25.91
CA THR A 199 -3.35 8.50 -25.44
C THR A 199 -3.05 10.00 -25.36
N PHE A 200 -2.77 10.49 -24.15
CA PHE A 200 -2.25 11.83 -23.91
C PHE A 200 -0.72 11.76 -23.84
N SER A 201 -0.03 12.33 -24.82
CA SER A 201 1.42 12.23 -24.95
C SER A 201 2.10 13.58 -25.16
N GLY A 202 3.16 13.84 -24.38
CA GLY A 202 4.00 15.03 -24.61
C GLY A 202 3.26 16.35 -24.48
N ASN A 203 2.26 16.46 -23.58
CA ASN A 203 1.56 17.71 -23.29
C ASN A 203 2.20 18.40 -22.08
N ALA A 204 2.26 19.72 -22.09
CA ALA A 204 2.85 20.55 -21.06
C ALA A 204 1.87 21.57 -20.49
N ALA A 205 1.93 21.82 -19.18
CA ALA A 205 1.15 22.85 -18.52
C ALA A 205 1.85 23.35 -17.23
N ALA A 206 1.32 24.39 -16.61
CA ALA A 206 1.66 24.66 -15.23
C ALA A 206 0.99 23.63 -14.30
N LYS A 207 -0.27 23.25 -14.61
CA LYS A 207 -1.04 22.28 -13.85
C LYS A 207 -1.82 21.34 -14.77
N GLY A 208 -1.75 20.00 -14.50
CA GLY A 208 -2.43 19.02 -15.35
C GLY A 208 -1.85 18.93 -16.76
N GLY A 209 -0.59 18.52 -16.89
CA GLY A 209 0.09 18.46 -18.20
C GLY A 209 -0.73 17.69 -19.22
N GLY A 210 -1.13 16.44 -18.93
CA GLY A 210 -2.03 15.67 -19.77
C GLY A 210 -3.48 16.14 -19.66
N MET A 211 -4.02 16.27 -18.43
CA MET A 211 -5.42 16.63 -18.17
C MET A 211 -5.60 17.41 -16.88
N LEU A 212 -6.42 18.45 -16.93
CA LEU A 212 -7.00 19.10 -15.76
C LEU A 212 -8.48 18.80 -15.64
N ASN A 213 -8.92 18.40 -14.45
CA ASN A 213 -10.32 18.35 -14.03
C ASN A 213 -10.52 19.35 -12.89
N ASN A 214 -11.37 20.36 -13.08
CA ASN A 214 -11.53 21.43 -12.10
C ASN A 214 -13.00 21.80 -11.91
N ASN A 215 -13.33 22.17 -10.67
CA ASN A 215 -14.66 22.66 -10.29
C ASN A 215 -15.77 21.65 -10.62
N GLY A 216 -15.73 20.48 -9.94
CA GLY A 216 -16.73 19.43 -10.07
C GLY A 216 -16.64 18.60 -11.36
N SER A 217 -15.54 18.70 -12.10
CA SER A 217 -15.37 17.99 -13.38
C SER A 217 -14.90 16.56 -13.14
N SER A 218 -15.72 15.58 -13.43
CA SER A 218 -15.50 14.17 -13.10
C SER A 218 -15.71 13.26 -14.32
N PRO A 219 -14.77 13.28 -15.30
CA PRO A 219 -14.87 12.43 -16.49
C PRO A 219 -14.77 10.95 -16.14
N THR A 220 -15.34 10.10 -17.01
CA THR A 220 -15.14 8.67 -16.99
C THR A 220 -14.08 8.29 -18.03
N LEU A 221 -12.99 7.64 -17.57
CA LEU A 221 -11.88 7.22 -18.43
C LEU A 221 -11.84 5.70 -18.51
N MET A 222 -11.73 5.16 -19.73
CA MET A 222 -11.63 3.73 -19.98
C MET A 222 -10.55 3.44 -21.03
N SER A 223 -9.55 2.64 -20.69
CA SER A 223 -8.41 2.29 -21.57
C SER A 223 -7.68 3.55 -22.07
N VAL A 224 -7.28 4.42 -21.14
CA VAL A 224 -6.58 5.69 -21.43
C VAL A 224 -5.14 5.63 -20.96
N THR A 225 -4.22 6.18 -21.74
CA THR A 225 -2.80 6.28 -21.38
C THR A 225 -2.38 7.75 -21.30
N PHE A 226 -1.71 8.10 -20.20
CA PHE A 226 -1.00 9.37 -20.01
C PHE A 226 0.50 9.07 -20.03
N ILE A 227 1.21 9.53 -21.04
CA ILE A 227 2.65 9.23 -21.20
C ILE A 227 3.46 10.50 -21.44
N SER A 228 4.54 10.66 -20.69
CA SER A 228 5.51 11.76 -20.84
C SER A 228 4.87 13.17 -20.85
N ASN A 229 3.78 13.36 -20.09
CA ASN A 229 3.21 14.69 -19.88
C ASN A 229 3.93 15.38 -18.71
N THR A 230 4.06 16.70 -18.79
CA THR A 230 4.80 17.48 -17.79
C THR A 230 3.96 18.63 -17.23
N ALA A 231 3.95 18.78 -15.92
CA ALA A 231 3.47 20.00 -15.26
C ALA A 231 4.62 20.69 -14.51
N THR A 232 4.70 22.01 -14.56
CA THR A 232 5.70 22.76 -13.80
C THR A 232 5.31 22.96 -12.34
N ALA A 233 4.08 22.56 -11.94
CA ALA A 233 3.60 22.56 -10.58
C ALA A 233 2.95 21.20 -10.24
N ASN A 234 1.68 20.97 -10.59
CA ASN A 234 0.92 19.83 -10.06
C ASN A 234 0.33 18.96 -11.18
N GLY A 235 0.39 17.61 -10.99
CA GLY A 235 -0.29 16.66 -11.85
C GLY A 235 0.29 16.57 -13.25
N GLY A 236 1.45 15.93 -13.42
CA GLY A 236 2.07 15.76 -14.74
C GLY A 236 1.16 15.06 -15.71
N GLY A 237 0.62 13.90 -15.35
CA GLY A 237 -0.40 13.20 -16.12
C GLY A 237 -1.79 13.83 -15.94
N MET A 238 -2.27 13.94 -14.70
CA MET A 238 -3.62 14.43 -14.38
C MET A 238 -3.63 15.26 -13.08
N LEU A 239 -4.41 16.35 -13.11
CA LEU A 239 -4.79 17.08 -11.90
C LEU A 239 -6.30 17.02 -11.70
N ASN A 240 -6.74 16.62 -10.50
CA ASN A 240 -8.11 16.69 -10.02
C ASN A 240 -8.21 17.73 -8.91
N TYR A 241 -9.00 18.77 -9.13
CA TYR A 241 -9.06 19.93 -8.25
C TYR A 241 -10.50 20.36 -7.96
N LEU A 242 -10.78 20.80 -6.73
CA LEU A 242 -12.07 21.32 -6.29
C LEU A 242 -13.25 20.39 -6.63
N ASN A 243 -13.41 19.32 -5.83
CA ASN A 243 -14.50 18.35 -5.94
C ASN A 243 -14.56 17.58 -7.28
N SER A 244 -13.42 17.46 -7.96
CA SER A 244 -13.33 16.70 -9.19
C SER A 244 -12.91 15.26 -8.89
N SER A 245 -13.80 14.31 -9.14
CA SER A 245 -13.66 12.90 -8.76
C SER A 245 -13.87 11.97 -9.96
N PRO A 246 -12.91 11.89 -10.89
CA PRO A 246 -13.06 11.05 -12.09
C PRO A 246 -13.09 9.56 -11.73
N VAL A 247 -13.68 8.76 -12.64
CA VAL A 247 -13.65 7.30 -12.58
C VAL A 247 -12.69 6.78 -13.66
N LEU A 248 -11.69 6.01 -13.24
CA LEU A 248 -10.65 5.47 -14.09
C LEU A 248 -10.71 3.94 -14.11
N THR A 249 -10.77 3.35 -15.30
CA THR A 249 -10.72 1.89 -15.48
C THR A 249 -9.72 1.54 -16.57
N ASN A 250 -8.77 0.65 -16.27
CA ASN A 250 -7.69 0.22 -17.17
C ASN A 250 -6.90 1.44 -17.71
N VAL A 251 -6.45 2.33 -16.83
CA VAL A 251 -5.71 3.54 -17.19
C VAL A 251 -4.24 3.40 -16.83
N THR A 252 -3.36 3.95 -17.66
CA THR A 252 -1.91 3.95 -17.42
C THR A 252 -1.36 5.37 -17.34
N PHE A 253 -0.56 5.65 -16.31
CA PHE A 253 0.25 6.85 -16.17
C PHE A 253 1.73 6.44 -16.22
N SER A 254 2.45 6.84 -17.27
CA SER A 254 3.82 6.42 -17.47
C SER A 254 4.76 7.57 -17.82
N GLY A 255 5.85 7.71 -17.07
CA GLY A 255 6.88 8.72 -17.37
C GLY A 255 6.39 10.17 -17.30
N ASN A 256 5.30 10.46 -16.57
CA ASN A 256 4.85 11.81 -16.37
C ASN A 256 5.65 12.50 -15.26
N SER A 257 5.79 13.82 -15.31
CA SER A 257 6.58 14.58 -14.35
C SER A 257 5.89 15.86 -13.88
N ALA A 258 6.08 16.19 -12.59
CA ALA A 258 5.58 17.42 -11.98
C ALA A 258 6.44 17.80 -10.76
N VAL A 259 6.16 18.94 -10.13
CA VAL A 259 6.65 19.20 -8.76
C VAL A 259 5.87 18.32 -7.77
N ASN A 260 4.54 18.26 -7.89
CA ASN A 260 3.72 17.39 -7.05
C ASN A 260 2.83 16.48 -7.91
N GLY A 261 2.79 15.17 -7.55
CA GLY A 261 1.98 14.19 -8.26
C GLY A 261 2.40 13.99 -9.71
N GLY A 262 3.55 13.36 -9.94
CA GLY A 262 4.07 13.14 -11.30
C GLY A 262 3.05 12.46 -12.20
N GLY A 263 2.45 11.35 -11.76
CA GLY A 263 1.34 10.71 -12.45
C GLY A 263 0.02 11.45 -12.25
N MET A 264 -0.40 11.62 -10.98
CA MET A 264 -1.68 12.23 -10.61
C MET A 264 -1.56 13.08 -9.35
N PHE A 265 -2.22 14.23 -9.36
CA PHE A 265 -2.39 15.07 -8.17
C PHE A 265 -3.89 15.25 -7.89
N ASN A 266 -4.30 14.97 -6.66
CA ASN A 266 -5.66 15.15 -6.16
C ASN A 266 -5.68 16.19 -5.04
N ASN A 267 -6.55 17.20 -5.17
CA ASN A 267 -6.79 18.20 -4.13
C ASN A 267 -8.28 18.46 -4.00
N ILE A 268 -8.84 18.08 -2.86
CA ILE A 268 -10.28 18.09 -2.60
C ILE A 268 -11.06 17.33 -3.69
N GLY A 269 -10.55 16.15 -4.07
CA GLY A 269 -11.15 15.30 -5.10
C GLY A 269 -10.92 13.82 -4.79
N ASN A 270 -11.95 12.98 -4.88
CA ASN A 270 -11.92 11.58 -4.48
C ASN A 270 -12.11 10.65 -5.71
N PRO A 271 -11.10 10.49 -6.57
CA PRO A 271 -11.23 9.63 -7.75
C PRO A 271 -11.37 8.15 -7.36
N THR A 272 -12.01 7.38 -8.24
CA THR A 272 -12.09 5.92 -8.15
C THR A 272 -11.23 5.29 -9.24
N LEU A 273 -10.28 4.45 -8.84
CA LEU A 273 -9.31 3.82 -9.72
C LEU A 273 -9.47 2.29 -9.68
N THR A 274 -9.71 1.69 -10.85
CA THR A 274 -9.79 0.24 -11.00
C THR A 274 -8.82 -0.23 -12.09
N ASN A 275 -7.92 -1.15 -11.75
CA ASN A 275 -6.90 -1.68 -12.66
C ASN A 275 -6.05 -0.55 -13.30
N VAL A 276 -5.54 0.37 -12.49
CA VAL A 276 -4.73 1.50 -12.94
C VAL A 276 -3.25 1.25 -12.66
N THR A 277 -2.40 1.65 -13.59
CA THR A 277 -0.94 1.54 -13.44
C THR A 277 -0.29 2.93 -13.43
N PHE A 278 0.56 3.16 -12.44
CA PHE A 278 1.48 4.30 -12.38
C PHE A 278 2.90 3.77 -12.48
N SER A 279 3.63 4.10 -13.55
CA SER A 279 4.97 3.56 -13.76
C SER A 279 5.97 4.62 -14.20
N GLY A 280 7.11 4.70 -13.52
CA GLY A 280 8.20 5.60 -13.91
C GLY A 280 7.84 7.08 -13.87
N ASN A 281 6.82 7.49 -13.11
CA ASN A 281 6.49 8.89 -12.93
C ASN A 281 7.43 9.54 -11.91
N SER A 282 7.67 10.85 -12.04
CA SER A 282 8.60 11.56 -11.18
C SER A 282 8.05 12.89 -10.65
N ALA A 283 8.38 13.20 -9.39
CA ALA A 283 7.98 14.45 -8.73
C ALA A 283 8.97 14.85 -7.63
N ASP A 284 8.78 16.01 -7.03
CA ASP A 284 9.40 16.31 -5.74
C ASP A 284 8.64 15.60 -4.62
N SER A 285 7.28 15.56 -4.68
CA SER A 285 6.46 14.75 -3.77
C SER A 285 5.35 14.00 -4.53
N GLY A 286 5.11 12.73 -4.15
CA GLY A 286 4.13 11.87 -4.79
C GLY A 286 4.49 11.52 -6.23
N GLY A 287 5.61 10.79 -6.43
CA GLY A 287 6.07 10.44 -7.78
C GLY A 287 4.97 9.81 -8.64
N GLY A 288 4.27 8.79 -8.13
CA GLY A 288 3.09 8.23 -8.78
C GLY A 288 1.84 9.06 -8.55
N MET A 289 1.49 9.30 -7.27
CA MET A 289 0.28 10.01 -6.87
C MET A 289 0.51 10.88 -5.63
N TYR A 290 -0.08 12.06 -5.62
CA TYR A 290 -0.14 12.92 -4.45
C TYR A 290 -1.59 13.28 -4.12
N ASN A 291 -2.01 13.08 -2.89
CA ASN A 291 -3.35 13.34 -2.39
C ASN A 291 -3.28 14.37 -1.26
N VAL A 292 -4.04 15.47 -1.40
CA VAL A 292 -4.21 16.50 -0.37
C VAL A 292 -5.69 16.67 -0.11
N GLU A 293 -6.13 16.51 1.15
CA GLU A 293 -7.55 16.57 1.53
C GLU A 293 -8.43 15.72 0.59
N SER A 294 -7.91 14.55 0.21
CA SER A 294 -8.48 13.71 -0.84
C SER A 294 -8.42 12.24 -0.45
N SER A 295 -9.53 11.54 -0.52
CA SER A 295 -9.64 10.15 -0.11
C SER A 295 -10.05 9.24 -1.28
N PRO A 296 -9.15 9.01 -2.26
CA PRO A 296 -9.45 8.15 -3.40
C PRO A 296 -9.65 6.68 -2.98
N THR A 297 -10.38 5.95 -3.84
CA THR A 297 -10.55 4.50 -3.72
C THR A 297 -9.76 3.81 -4.82
N LEU A 298 -8.85 2.89 -4.44
CA LEU A 298 -7.96 2.17 -5.33
C LEU A 298 -8.24 0.66 -5.26
N MET A 299 -8.48 0.03 -6.41
CA MET A 299 -8.69 -1.41 -6.52
C MET A 299 -7.86 -1.98 -7.68
N GLY A 300 -7.00 -2.97 -7.39
CA GLY A 300 -6.14 -3.60 -8.40
C GLY A 300 -5.13 -2.63 -9.01
N VAL A 301 -4.63 -1.65 -8.25
CA VAL A 301 -3.72 -0.60 -8.74
C VAL A 301 -2.25 -1.03 -8.55
N THR A 302 -1.42 -0.70 -9.52
CA THR A 302 0.03 -0.90 -9.44
C THR A 302 0.75 0.45 -9.50
N LEU A 303 1.62 0.71 -8.52
CA LEU A 303 2.53 1.84 -8.53
C LEU A 303 3.97 1.28 -8.57
N SER A 304 4.65 1.45 -9.70
CA SER A 304 5.97 0.82 -9.91
C SER A 304 7.01 1.80 -10.43
N SER A 305 8.21 1.72 -9.87
CA SER A 305 9.37 2.52 -10.31
C SER A 305 9.09 4.03 -10.36
N ASN A 306 8.15 4.53 -9.55
CA ASN A 306 7.92 5.97 -9.43
C ASN A 306 8.95 6.58 -8.48
N LYS A 307 9.31 7.83 -8.72
CA LYS A 307 10.35 8.52 -7.97
C LYS A 307 9.85 9.84 -7.41
N ALA A 308 10.08 10.07 -6.12
CA ALA A 308 10.02 11.40 -5.52
C ALA A 308 11.42 11.84 -5.03
N ASN A 309 11.69 13.15 -5.01
CA ASN A 309 12.90 13.67 -4.38
C ASN A 309 12.72 13.78 -2.86
N GLY A 310 11.51 14.12 -2.38
CA GLY A 310 11.10 14.20 -0.98
C GLY A 310 10.19 13.01 -0.61
N ASP A 311 8.86 13.25 -0.54
CA ASP A 311 7.91 12.34 0.07
C ASP A 311 7.18 11.45 -0.93
N GLY A 312 7.02 10.15 -0.58
CA GLY A 312 6.13 9.23 -1.26
C GLY A 312 6.50 8.92 -2.71
N GLY A 313 7.49 8.04 -2.91
CA GLY A 313 7.90 7.66 -4.26
C GLY A 313 6.74 7.10 -5.08
N GLY A 314 6.01 6.14 -4.54
CA GLY A 314 4.77 5.66 -5.12
C GLY A 314 3.61 6.62 -4.86
N MET A 315 3.38 6.99 -3.58
CA MET A 315 2.24 7.80 -3.15
C MET A 315 2.55 8.65 -1.92
N PHE A 316 2.12 9.90 -1.96
CA PHE A 316 2.11 10.78 -0.79
C PHE A 316 0.67 11.17 -0.43
N ASN A 317 0.33 11.08 0.85
CA ASN A 317 -0.99 11.39 1.40
C ASN A 317 -0.85 12.45 2.50
N ASP A 318 -1.55 13.55 2.36
CA ASP A 318 -1.60 14.64 3.31
C ASP A 318 -3.06 14.98 3.63
N TYR A 319 -3.47 14.86 4.89
CA TYR A 319 -4.87 14.95 5.34
C TYR A 319 -5.83 14.09 4.49
N SER A 320 -5.44 12.83 4.21
CA SER A 320 -6.12 12.00 3.21
C SER A 320 -6.31 10.57 3.70
N ASP A 321 -7.55 10.12 3.85
CA ASP A 321 -7.93 8.79 4.37
C ASP A 321 -8.41 7.88 3.22
N LEU A 322 -7.47 7.26 2.53
CA LEU A 322 -7.71 6.44 1.35
C LEU A 322 -8.17 5.02 1.67
N THR A 323 -8.79 4.37 0.68
CA THR A 323 -9.04 2.93 0.71
C THR A 323 -8.29 2.22 -0.42
N LEU A 324 -7.42 1.28 -0.05
CA LEU A 324 -6.62 0.50 -0.98
C LEU A 324 -6.96 -1.00 -0.86
N THR A 325 -7.30 -1.63 -1.97
CA THR A 325 -7.58 -3.07 -2.02
C THR A 325 -6.85 -3.70 -3.19
N ASN A 326 -6.08 -4.77 -2.93
CA ASN A 326 -5.26 -5.46 -3.94
C ASN A 326 -4.32 -4.49 -4.69
N VAL A 327 -3.56 -3.67 -3.95
CA VAL A 327 -2.64 -2.68 -4.52
C VAL A 327 -1.19 -3.14 -4.35
N THR A 328 -0.36 -2.88 -5.36
CA THR A 328 1.07 -3.18 -5.32
C THR A 328 1.92 -1.92 -5.47
N PHE A 329 2.84 -1.74 -4.55
CA PHE A 329 3.91 -0.74 -4.61
C PHE A 329 5.23 -1.46 -4.84
N SER A 330 5.90 -1.24 -5.98
CA SER A 330 7.13 -1.97 -6.30
C SER A 330 8.23 -1.09 -6.88
N GLY A 331 9.41 -1.15 -6.29
CA GLY A 331 10.58 -0.43 -6.81
C GLY A 331 10.43 1.08 -6.84
N ASN A 332 9.56 1.65 -6.01
CA ASN A 332 9.42 3.10 -5.89
C ASN A 332 10.52 3.66 -4.99
N SER A 333 10.92 4.91 -5.20
CA SER A 333 12.00 5.54 -4.45
C SER A 333 11.68 6.98 -4.04
N ALA A 334 12.12 7.35 -2.82
CA ALA A 334 11.93 8.68 -2.25
C ALA A 334 13.02 9.01 -1.21
N GLU A 335 13.00 10.21 -0.64
CA GLU A 335 13.71 10.49 0.60
C GLU A 335 12.95 9.88 1.79
N TYR A 336 11.62 10.05 1.84
CA TYR A 336 10.73 9.49 2.86
C TYR A 336 9.59 8.69 2.22
N GLY A 337 9.31 7.47 2.76
CA GLY A 337 8.22 6.63 2.25
C GLY A 337 8.41 6.21 0.80
N GLY A 338 9.42 5.35 0.55
CA GLY A 338 9.71 4.91 -0.82
C GLY A 338 8.47 4.38 -1.55
N GLY A 339 7.67 3.51 -0.91
CA GLY A 339 6.37 3.10 -1.41
C GLY A 339 5.29 4.14 -1.16
N MET A 340 5.05 4.48 0.12
CA MET A 340 4.00 5.39 0.56
C MET A 340 4.48 6.26 1.73
N CYS A 341 4.09 7.53 1.72
CA CYS A 341 4.28 8.45 2.83
C CYS A 341 2.91 8.98 3.28
N ASN A 342 2.65 8.99 4.58
CA ASN A 342 1.40 9.45 5.18
C ASN A 342 1.68 10.55 6.21
N ALA A 343 1.09 11.73 6.01
CA ALA A 343 1.06 12.84 6.94
C ALA A 343 -0.39 13.13 7.35
N HIS A 344 -0.71 13.17 8.63
CA HIS A 344 -2.08 13.42 9.14
C HIS A 344 -3.14 12.54 8.44
N SER A 345 -2.77 11.31 8.05
CA SER A 345 -3.56 10.48 7.13
C SER A 345 -3.75 9.06 7.68
N ASN A 346 -4.98 8.53 7.60
CA ASN A 346 -5.34 7.23 8.15
C ASN A 346 -5.87 6.29 7.06
N PRO A 347 -5.06 5.92 6.05
CA PRO A 347 -5.51 5.05 4.99
C PRO A 347 -5.84 3.64 5.50
N THR A 348 -6.78 2.98 4.82
CA THR A 348 -7.13 1.58 5.05
C THR A 348 -6.56 0.74 3.90
N LEU A 349 -5.69 -0.22 4.24
CA LEU A 349 -4.99 -1.10 3.32
C LEU A 349 -5.46 -2.55 3.52
N THR A 350 -5.99 -3.18 2.47
CA THR A 350 -6.38 -4.59 2.48
C THR A 350 -5.73 -5.32 1.32
N SER A 351 -5.01 -6.42 1.62
CA SER A 351 -4.30 -7.24 0.63
C SER A 351 -3.34 -6.40 -0.24
N VAL A 352 -2.53 -5.54 0.41
CA VAL A 352 -1.56 -4.65 -0.24
C VAL A 352 -0.14 -5.20 -0.13
N THR A 353 0.67 -4.97 -1.14
CA THR A 353 2.05 -5.45 -1.15
C THR A 353 3.03 -4.30 -1.42
N PHE A 354 4.08 -4.20 -0.59
CA PHE A 354 5.21 -3.28 -0.76
C PHE A 354 6.46 -4.12 -1.03
N ILE A 355 7.01 -4.04 -2.26
CA ILE A 355 8.15 -4.85 -2.68
C ILE A 355 9.28 -3.95 -3.19
N SER A 356 10.48 -4.13 -2.61
CA SER A 356 11.72 -3.48 -3.10
C SER A 356 11.58 -1.96 -3.26
N ASN A 357 10.79 -1.31 -2.41
CA ASN A 357 10.75 0.15 -2.35
C ASN A 357 11.91 0.66 -1.50
N THR A 358 12.42 1.82 -1.84
CA THR A 358 13.61 2.40 -1.20
C THR A 358 13.35 3.81 -0.73
N ALA A 359 13.64 4.09 0.53
CA ALA A 359 13.76 5.45 1.04
C ALA A 359 15.22 5.76 1.38
N ILE A 360 15.65 7.02 1.23
CA ILE A 360 16.98 7.46 1.68
C ILE A 360 16.97 7.54 3.21
N ALA A 361 15.94 8.18 3.79
CA ALA A 361 15.84 8.39 5.23
C ALA A 361 14.91 7.36 5.89
N SER A 362 13.59 7.50 5.81
CA SER A 362 12.66 6.71 6.62
C SER A 362 11.59 6.01 5.80
N GLY A 363 11.27 4.76 6.19
CA GLY A 363 10.13 4.02 5.66
C GLY A 363 10.31 3.56 4.22
N GLY A 364 11.14 2.55 4.00
CA GLY A 364 11.33 2.02 2.64
C GLY A 364 10.01 1.60 2.00
N GLY A 365 9.16 0.86 2.72
CA GLY A 365 7.79 0.56 2.30
C GLY A 365 6.83 1.70 2.61
N ILE A 366 6.65 2.04 3.90
CA ILE A 366 5.76 3.10 4.39
C ILE A 366 6.48 3.98 5.42
N PHE A 367 6.32 5.28 5.30
CA PHE A 367 6.60 6.24 6.37
C PHE A 367 5.29 6.88 6.85
N ASN A 368 5.03 6.80 8.15
CA ASN A 368 3.89 7.44 8.82
C ASN A 368 4.42 8.49 9.79
N TYR A 369 3.92 9.71 9.70
CA TYR A 369 4.29 10.80 10.61
C TYR A 369 3.10 11.73 10.90
N ASP A 370 3.25 12.59 11.91
CA ASP A 370 2.24 13.57 12.30
C ASP A 370 0.85 12.96 12.52
N ASP A 371 0.72 12.13 13.59
CA ASP A 371 -0.54 11.48 14.01
C ASP A 371 -1.21 10.57 12.97
N SER A 372 -0.45 10.05 12.01
CA SER A 372 -0.98 9.09 11.03
C SER A 372 -1.25 7.72 11.67
N ARG A 373 -2.45 7.19 11.50
CA ARG A 373 -2.91 5.93 12.10
C ARG A 373 -3.51 4.97 11.07
N PRO A 374 -2.73 4.53 10.07
CA PRO A 374 -3.26 3.62 9.05
C PRO A 374 -3.69 2.28 9.64
N THR A 375 -4.68 1.66 8.98
CA THR A 375 -5.14 0.30 9.28
C THR A 375 -4.71 -0.64 8.17
N LEU A 376 -3.95 -1.68 8.52
CA LEU A 376 -3.39 -2.65 7.59
C LEU A 376 -3.94 -4.04 7.87
N ALA A 377 -4.53 -4.68 6.85
CA ALA A 377 -5.01 -6.05 6.90
C ALA A 377 -4.42 -6.85 5.72
N GLU A 378 -3.83 -8.01 6.00
CA GLU A 378 -3.26 -8.89 4.95
C GLU A 378 -2.20 -8.19 4.09
N VAL A 379 -1.30 -7.41 4.71
CA VAL A 379 -0.28 -6.63 4.00
C VAL A 379 1.09 -7.31 4.07
N THR A 380 1.84 -7.22 2.99
CA THR A 380 3.21 -7.77 2.91
C THR A 380 4.22 -6.67 2.59
N PHE A 381 5.28 -6.60 3.39
CA PHE A 381 6.47 -5.78 3.16
C PHE A 381 7.64 -6.71 2.86
N SER A 382 8.20 -6.66 1.65
CA SER A 382 9.28 -7.56 1.23
C SER A 382 10.41 -6.83 0.53
N GLY A 383 11.63 -6.97 1.06
CA GLY A 383 12.83 -6.42 0.42
C GLY A 383 12.86 -4.90 0.32
N ASN A 384 12.12 -4.17 1.16
CA ASN A 384 12.18 -2.71 1.20
C ASN A 384 13.40 -2.26 2.01
N SER A 385 13.93 -1.07 1.70
CA SER A 385 15.15 -0.55 2.34
C SER A 385 15.07 0.94 2.67
N ALA A 386 15.69 1.33 3.80
CA ALA A 386 15.80 2.72 4.26
C ALA A 386 16.97 2.89 5.24
N ASP A 387 17.22 4.11 5.72
CA ASP A 387 18.07 4.30 6.90
C ASP A 387 17.33 3.89 8.17
N TYR A 388 16.04 4.23 8.28
CA TYR A 388 15.16 3.90 9.39
C TYR A 388 13.89 3.20 8.91
N GLY A 389 13.51 2.06 9.52
CA GLY A 389 12.29 1.34 9.16
C GLY A 389 12.28 0.83 7.72
N GLY A 390 13.13 -0.17 7.43
CA GLY A 390 13.21 -0.72 6.07
C GLY A 390 11.85 -1.11 5.49
N GLY A 391 11.01 -1.81 6.27
CA GLY A 391 9.61 -2.08 5.91
C GLY A 391 8.70 -0.90 6.19
N MET A 392 8.67 -0.41 7.44
CA MET A 392 7.81 0.67 7.92
C MET A 392 8.54 1.51 8.98
N SER A 393 8.41 2.83 8.89
CA SER A 393 8.80 3.75 9.95
C SER A 393 7.59 4.54 10.45
N ASN A 394 7.47 4.69 11.76
CA ASN A 394 6.40 5.42 12.43
C ASN A 394 7.00 6.49 13.34
N GLU A 395 6.69 7.74 13.09
CA GLU A 395 7.07 8.89 13.90
C GLU A 395 5.80 9.57 14.43
N ASN A 396 5.63 9.60 15.77
CA ASN A 396 4.41 10.12 16.39
C ASN A 396 3.13 9.56 15.75
N SER A 397 3.15 8.26 15.40
CA SER A 397 2.13 7.62 14.57
C SER A 397 1.88 6.18 15.03
N SER A 398 0.63 5.78 15.13
CA SER A 398 0.23 4.54 15.78
C SER A 398 -0.66 3.66 14.87
N PRO A 399 -0.10 2.98 13.88
CA PRO A 399 -0.86 2.12 12.99
C PRO A 399 -1.42 0.87 13.69
N THR A 400 -2.48 0.30 13.09
CA THR A 400 -3.05 -1.00 13.48
C THR A 400 -2.79 -2.02 12.38
N LEU A 401 -2.11 -3.13 12.73
CA LEU A 401 -1.71 -4.18 11.82
C LEU A 401 -2.36 -5.51 12.18
N THR A 402 -2.99 -6.16 11.19
CA THR A 402 -3.58 -7.49 11.34
C THR A 402 -3.18 -8.38 10.17
N ASN A 403 -2.64 -9.58 10.45
CA ASN A 403 -2.17 -10.54 9.44
C ASN A 403 -1.12 -9.91 8.50
N VAL A 404 -0.09 -9.26 9.05
CA VAL A 404 0.94 -8.55 8.28
C VAL A 404 2.28 -9.30 8.31
N THR A 405 3.00 -9.27 7.21
CA THR A 405 4.34 -9.89 7.11
C THR A 405 5.39 -8.86 6.72
N PHE A 406 6.47 -8.79 7.51
CA PHE A 406 7.70 -8.07 7.19
C PHE A 406 8.80 -9.08 6.91
N ARG A 407 9.25 -9.15 5.65
CA ARG A 407 10.24 -10.16 5.24
C ARG A 407 11.39 -9.55 4.44
N GLY A 408 12.61 -9.80 4.91
CA GLY A 408 13.82 -9.43 4.17
C GLY A 408 13.95 -7.93 3.94
N ASN A 409 13.34 -7.10 4.81
CA ASN A 409 13.50 -5.66 4.75
C ASN A 409 14.80 -5.27 5.45
N SER A 410 15.41 -4.16 5.04
CA SER A 410 16.71 -3.72 5.52
C SER A 410 16.69 -2.27 5.95
N ALA A 411 17.20 -1.98 7.14
CA ALA A 411 17.54 -0.63 7.55
C ALA A 411 19.05 -0.50 7.76
N VAL A 412 19.60 0.69 7.49
CA VAL A 412 21.00 0.96 7.82
C VAL A 412 21.16 1.09 9.33
N THR A 413 20.27 1.82 9.98
CA THR A 413 20.35 2.14 11.40
C THR A 413 19.32 1.36 12.22
N ASN A 414 18.03 1.72 12.21
CA ASN A 414 17.03 1.18 13.11
C ASN A 414 15.89 0.48 12.39
N GLY A 415 15.45 -0.68 12.95
CA GLY A 415 14.20 -1.30 12.59
C GLY A 415 14.15 -1.85 11.16
N GLY A 416 14.87 -2.96 10.90
CA GLY A 416 14.86 -3.57 9.56
C GLY A 416 13.45 -3.86 9.06
N GLY A 417 12.60 -4.46 9.89
CA GLY A 417 11.18 -4.63 9.61
C GLY A 417 10.38 -3.37 9.90
N MET A 418 10.46 -2.88 11.14
CA MET A 418 9.70 -1.72 11.63
C MET A 418 10.53 -0.88 12.60
N ASP A 419 10.47 0.44 12.42
CA ASP A 419 10.99 1.41 13.37
C ASP A 419 9.86 2.26 13.95
N ASN A 420 9.85 2.42 15.27
CA ASN A 420 8.87 3.23 16.00
C ASN A 420 9.60 4.28 16.84
N TYR A 421 9.28 5.52 16.61
CA TYR A 421 9.96 6.66 17.20
C TYR A 421 8.94 7.71 17.69
N ALA A 422 9.31 8.50 18.70
CA ALA A 422 8.54 9.63 19.18
C ALA A 422 7.09 9.31 19.56
N ASP A 423 6.88 8.55 20.64
CA ASP A 423 5.56 8.16 21.19
C ASP A 423 4.67 7.31 20.25
N SER A 424 5.26 6.64 19.27
CA SER A 424 4.54 5.71 18.41
C SER A 424 4.12 4.46 19.18
N ARG A 425 2.84 4.11 19.12
CA ARG A 425 2.25 2.97 19.86
C ARG A 425 1.44 2.06 18.94
N PRO A 426 2.06 1.43 17.93
CA PRO A 426 1.32 0.56 17.03
C PRO A 426 0.74 -0.66 17.75
N THR A 427 -0.37 -1.18 17.20
CA THR A 427 -0.98 -2.43 17.65
C THR A 427 -0.82 -3.48 16.56
N LEU A 428 -0.19 -4.60 16.91
CA LEU A 428 0.12 -5.69 16.00
C LEU A 428 -0.61 -6.96 16.43
N THR A 429 -1.36 -7.56 15.51
CA THR A 429 -2.04 -8.85 15.72
C THR A 429 -1.74 -9.79 14.57
N ASN A 430 -1.27 -11.01 14.86
CA ASN A 430 -0.90 -12.01 13.86
C ASN A 430 0.16 -11.48 12.89
N VAL A 431 1.27 -10.93 13.39
CA VAL A 431 2.33 -10.33 12.55
C VAL A 431 3.60 -11.16 12.57
N THR A 432 4.27 -11.26 11.44
CA THR A 432 5.54 -11.97 11.31
C THR A 432 6.65 -11.02 10.85
N PHE A 433 7.75 -10.99 11.60
CA PHE A 433 9.01 -10.36 11.22
C PHE A 433 10.03 -11.45 10.91
N SER A 434 10.44 -11.58 9.64
CA SER A 434 11.32 -12.66 9.21
C SER A 434 12.47 -12.17 8.34
N ALA A 435 13.69 -12.57 8.72
CA ALA A 435 14.90 -12.29 7.94
C ALA A 435 15.11 -10.79 7.61
N ASN A 436 14.65 -9.88 8.50
CA ASN A 436 14.91 -8.45 8.37
C ASN A 436 16.27 -8.12 9.00
N THR A 437 16.92 -7.05 8.53
CA THR A 437 18.28 -6.67 8.93
C THR A 437 18.39 -5.18 9.29
N ALA A 438 19.16 -4.87 10.34
CA ALA A 438 19.46 -3.48 10.74
C ALA A 438 20.76 -3.40 11.55
N ASP A 439 21.22 -2.20 11.92
CA ASP A 439 22.22 -2.09 12.98
C ASP A 439 21.57 -2.26 14.36
N TYR A 440 20.37 -1.70 14.57
CA TYR A 440 19.58 -1.91 15.80
C TYR A 440 18.17 -2.43 15.47
N GLY A 441 17.74 -3.52 16.15
CA GLY A 441 16.41 -4.06 15.99
C GLY A 441 16.13 -4.62 14.60
N GLY A 442 16.78 -5.74 14.25
CA GLY A 442 16.60 -6.35 12.93
C GLY A 442 15.14 -6.58 12.58
N GLY A 443 14.33 -7.10 13.51
CA GLY A 443 12.88 -7.18 13.36
C GLY A 443 12.19 -5.86 13.61
N MET A 444 12.38 -5.27 14.80
CA MET A 444 11.73 -4.05 15.26
C MET A 444 12.65 -3.22 16.16
N SER A 445 12.63 -1.91 15.98
CA SER A 445 13.21 -0.93 16.91
C SER A 445 12.12 -0.05 17.51
N ASN A 446 12.23 0.26 18.78
CA ASN A 446 11.35 1.15 19.53
C ASN A 446 12.18 2.15 20.31
N GLU A 447 12.04 3.44 20.02
CA GLU A 447 12.65 4.53 20.78
C GLU A 447 11.56 5.46 21.31
N ASN A 448 11.46 5.62 22.62
CA ASN A 448 10.37 6.34 23.28
C ASN A 448 8.98 5.90 22.77
N SER A 449 8.81 4.60 22.54
CA SER A 449 7.64 4.05 21.83
C SER A 449 7.27 2.68 22.45
N SER A 450 5.97 2.46 22.67
CA SER A 450 5.50 1.30 23.43
C SER A 450 4.40 0.54 22.67
N PRO A 451 4.76 -0.27 21.68
CA PRO A 451 3.79 -1.04 20.90
C PRO A 451 3.11 -2.15 21.73
N THR A 452 1.94 -2.60 21.23
CA THR A 452 1.25 -3.80 21.73
C THR A 452 1.31 -4.89 20.67
N LEU A 453 1.83 -6.07 21.06
CA LEU A 453 2.04 -7.22 20.20
C LEU A 453 1.22 -8.42 20.67
N ILE A 454 0.36 -8.95 19.81
CA ILE A 454 -0.46 -10.13 20.08
C ILE A 454 -0.26 -11.14 18.94
N ASN A 455 0.10 -12.38 19.26
CA ASN A 455 0.37 -13.43 18.27
C ASN A 455 1.44 -13.00 17.24
N VAL A 456 2.62 -12.58 17.69
CA VAL A 456 3.69 -12.07 16.82
C VAL A 456 4.89 -13.02 16.81
N THR A 457 5.50 -13.18 15.64
CA THR A 457 6.69 -14.00 15.47
C THR A 457 7.87 -13.16 14.96
N PHE A 458 9.00 -13.22 15.68
CA PHE A 458 10.29 -12.71 15.24
C PHE A 458 11.20 -13.89 14.92
N ILE A 459 11.54 -14.09 13.65
CA ILE A 459 12.32 -15.25 13.23
C ILE A 459 13.43 -14.87 12.26
N ARG A 460 14.66 -15.32 12.56
CA ARG A 460 15.86 -15.13 11.72
C ARG A 460 16.13 -13.67 11.34
N ASN A 461 15.75 -12.72 12.18
CA ASN A 461 16.15 -11.34 11.99
C ASN A 461 17.59 -11.16 12.49
N THR A 462 18.35 -10.27 11.84
CA THR A 462 19.77 -10.07 12.17
C THR A 462 20.07 -8.59 12.39
N ALA A 463 20.98 -8.31 13.34
CA ALA A 463 21.36 -6.94 13.64
C ALA A 463 22.80 -6.82 14.17
N GLY A 464 23.32 -5.61 14.23
CA GLY A 464 24.44 -5.26 15.08
C GLY A 464 24.08 -5.46 16.56
N ASN A 465 22.92 -4.93 16.98
CA ASN A 465 22.31 -5.07 18.28
C ASN A 465 20.81 -5.39 18.15
N ALA A 466 20.29 -6.28 18.99
CA ALA A 466 18.92 -6.74 19.02
C ALA A 466 18.45 -7.36 17.69
N GLY A 467 18.77 -8.63 17.49
CA GLY A 467 18.33 -9.34 16.27
C GLY A 467 16.82 -9.32 16.11
N GLY A 468 16.05 -9.59 17.17
CA GLY A 468 14.58 -9.56 17.14
C GLY A 468 14.02 -8.16 17.39
N MET A 469 14.16 -7.62 18.62
CA MET A 469 13.55 -6.36 19.06
C MET A 469 14.52 -5.52 19.92
N PHE A 470 14.67 -4.26 19.54
CA PHE A 470 15.37 -3.24 20.31
C PHE A 470 14.37 -2.31 21.00
N ASN A 471 14.56 -2.07 22.30
CA ASN A 471 13.76 -1.12 23.08
C ASN A 471 14.70 -0.14 23.78
N GLU A 472 14.55 1.14 23.47
CA GLU A 472 15.39 2.18 24.03
C GLU A 472 14.56 3.35 24.58
N SER A 473 15.12 4.08 25.55
CA SER A 473 14.58 5.35 26.01
C SER A 473 13.13 5.25 26.49
N TYR A 474 12.89 4.51 27.59
CA TYR A 474 11.56 4.31 28.22
C TYR A 474 10.53 3.58 27.33
N SER A 475 10.98 2.80 26.38
CA SER A 475 10.10 1.97 25.56
C SER A 475 9.64 0.74 26.32
N ASN A 476 8.33 0.66 26.58
CA ASN A 476 7.73 -0.39 27.40
C ASN A 476 6.67 -1.20 26.61
N PRO A 477 7.06 -1.95 25.60
CA PRO A 477 6.11 -2.74 24.81
C PRO A 477 5.40 -3.80 25.65
N THR A 478 4.17 -4.14 25.25
CA THR A 478 3.42 -5.26 25.82
C THR A 478 3.34 -6.39 24.80
N LEU A 479 3.80 -7.58 25.21
CA LEU A 479 3.89 -8.76 24.36
C LEU A 479 3.02 -9.90 24.93
N MET A 480 2.19 -10.50 24.07
CA MET A 480 1.32 -11.63 24.39
C MET A 480 1.36 -12.66 23.26
N ASN A 481 1.58 -13.93 23.60
CA ASN A 481 1.75 -15.01 22.62
C ASN A 481 2.82 -14.69 21.57
N VAL A 482 4.04 -14.35 21.99
CA VAL A 482 5.10 -13.92 21.05
C VAL A 482 6.25 -14.91 21.04
N THR A 483 6.84 -15.16 19.88
CA THR A 483 8.06 -15.96 19.76
C THR A 483 9.22 -15.14 19.21
N PHE A 484 10.38 -15.31 19.82
CA PHE A 484 11.68 -14.88 19.30
C PHE A 484 12.50 -16.13 19.01
N SER A 485 12.73 -16.43 17.74
CA SER A 485 13.35 -17.67 17.31
C SER A 485 14.46 -17.45 16.30
N SER A 486 15.66 -17.94 16.60
CA SER A 486 16.79 -17.89 15.68
C SER A 486 17.17 -16.47 15.22
N ASN A 487 16.86 -15.44 16.02
CA ASN A 487 17.33 -14.07 15.74
C ASN A 487 18.79 -13.94 16.17
N SER A 488 19.56 -13.10 15.49
CA SER A 488 20.99 -12.98 15.71
C SER A 488 21.42 -11.52 15.84
N ALA A 489 22.21 -11.23 16.88
CA ALA A 489 22.91 -9.96 17.00
C ALA A 489 24.45 -10.19 17.01
N ILE A 490 25.20 -9.25 16.47
CA ILE A 490 26.67 -9.31 16.54
C ILE A 490 27.13 -9.03 17.97
N ALA A 491 26.57 -8.00 18.60
CA ALA A 491 26.96 -7.57 19.93
C ALA A 491 25.96 -8.00 21.02
N ASP A 492 24.83 -7.31 21.17
CA ASP A 492 23.98 -7.39 22.33
C ASP A 492 22.55 -7.82 21.97
N GLY A 493 21.92 -8.72 22.77
CA GLY A 493 20.51 -9.08 22.69
C GLY A 493 20.07 -9.83 21.43
N GLY A 494 20.32 -11.14 21.34
CA GLY A 494 19.94 -11.91 20.16
C GLY A 494 18.44 -11.88 19.87
N GLY A 495 17.61 -12.19 20.87
CA GLY A 495 16.16 -12.06 20.79
C GLY A 495 15.69 -10.63 21.06
N MET A 496 16.05 -10.06 22.20
CA MET A 496 15.63 -8.73 22.66
C MET A 496 16.75 -7.99 23.39
N TYR A 497 16.85 -6.69 23.15
CA TYR A 497 17.72 -5.79 23.92
C TYR A 497 16.89 -4.64 24.47
N ASN A 498 16.89 -4.50 25.80
CA ASN A 498 16.25 -3.42 26.54
C ASN A 498 17.32 -2.47 27.09
N HIS A 499 17.22 -1.20 26.77
CA HIS A 499 18.19 -0.16 27.14
C HIS A 499 17.51 1.08 27.69
N LEU A 500 18.18 1.85 28.55
CA LEU A 500 17.74 3.13 29.08
C LEU A 500 16.30 3.11 29.64
N SER A 501 16.11 2.40 30.77
CA SER A 501 14.82 2.34 31.49
C SER A 501 13.66 1.74 30.69
N SER A 502 13.93 0.95 29.66
CA SER A 502 12.92 0.25 28.90
C SER A 502 12.53 -1.05 29.60
N SER A 503 11.26 -1.17 29.95
CA SER A 503 10.76 -2.23 30.83
C SER A 503 9.53 -2.92 30.25
N PRO A 504 9.70 -3.78 29.22
CA PRO A 504 8.59 -4.47 28.59
C PRO A 504 7.83 -5.41 29.53
N VAL A 505 6.56 -5.67 29.20
CA VAL A 505 5.73 -6.69 29.85
C VAL A 505 5.53 -7.86 28.89
N LEU A 506 5.96 -9.04 29.32
CA LEU A 506 5.91 -10.27 28.54
C LEU A 506 4.99 -11.29 29.22
N THR A 507 3.98 -11.74 28.51
CA THR A 507 3.07 -12.81 28.93
C THR A 507 2.99 -13.86 27.82
N ASP A 508 3.18 -15.13 28.18
CA ASP A 508 3.11 -16.25 27.21
C ASP A 508 4.11 -16.07 26.04
N VAL A 509 5.39 -15.80 26.35
CA VAL A 509 6.43 -15.52 25.35
C VAL A 509 7.50 -16.63 25.36
N THR A 510 8.03 -16.96 24.19
CA THR A 510 9.11 -17.95 24.05
C THR A 510 10.32 -17.36 23.33
N PHE A 511 11.50 -17.48 23.94
CA PHE A 511 12.81 -17.17 23.34
C PHE A 511 13.60 -18.46 23.16
N SER A 512 13.95 -18.83 21.92
CA SER A 512 14.72 -20.03 21.64
C SER A 512 15.61 -19.91 20.40
N GLY A 513 16.85 -20.39 20.54
CA GLY A 513 17.80 -20.41 19.43
C GLY A 513 18.31 -19.04 19.00
N ASN A 514 18.08 -17.99 19.78
CA ASN A 514 18.63 -16.66 19.48
C ASN A 514 20.10 -16.61 19.87
N SER A 515 20.90 -15.78 19.17
CA SER A 515 22.34 -15.71 19.39
C SER A 515 22.85 -14.27 19.43
N ALA A 516 23.84 -14.01 20.29
CA ALA A 516 24.50 -12.70 20.41
C ALA A 516 25.91 -12.82 20.98
N GLY A 517 26.66 -11.72 21.04
CA GLY A 517 27.85 -11.63 21.89
C GLY A 517 27.49 -11.64 23.37
N LYS A 518 26.42 -10.92 23.75
CA LYS A 518 25.86 -10.87 25.11
C LYS A 518 24.35 -10.95 25.10
N GLY A 519 23.76 -11.70 26.04
CA GLY A 519 22.32 -11.84 26.18
C GLY A 519 21.67 -12.49 24.97
N GLY A 520 21.95 -13.76 24.72
CA GLY A 520 21.44 -14.49 23.56
C GLY A 520 19.93 -14.44 23.45
N GLY A 521 19.21 -14.74 24.53
CA GLY A 521 17.76 -14.57 24.61
C GLY A 521 17.38 -13.10 24.81
N MET A 522 17.83 -12.51 25.94
CA MET A 522 17.51 -11.12 26.32
C MET A 522 18.70 -10.45 27.02
N TYR A 523 18.95 -9.20 26.66
CA TYR A 523 19.87 -8.33 27.38
C TYR A 523 19.12 -7.14 27.97
N ASN A 524 19.26 -6.91 29.28
CA ASN A 524 18.69 -5.76 29.99
C ASN A 524 19.83 -4.89 30.50
N ASN A 525 19.88 -3.66 30.06
CA ASN A 525 20.99 -2.76 30.39
C ASN A 525 20.47 -1.37 30.79
N ASN A 526 21.05 -0.82 31.85
CA ASN A 526 20.81 0.54 32.30
C ASN A 526 19.37 0.78 32.81
N VAL A 527 19.10 0.23 34.02
CA VAL A 527 17.88 0.44 34.84
C VAL A 527 16.61 -0.15 34.22
N CYS A 528 16.71 -1.23 33.46
CA CYS A 528 15.54 -1.92 32.93
C CYS A 528 14.95 -2.91 33.94
N THR A 529 13.62 -2.91 34.07
CA THR A 529 12.89 -3.80 35.02
C THR A 529 11.76 -4.57 34.33
N PRO A 530 12.03 -5.34 33.26
CA PRO A 530 10.96 -6.05 32.55
C PRO A 530 10.21 -7.02 33.46
N THR A 531 8.93 -7.26 33.15
CA THR A 531 8.07 -8.21 33.84
C THR A 531 7.80 -9.40 32.91
N LEU A 532 8.13 -10.61 33.38
CA LEU A 532 7.97 -11.86 32.65
C LEU A 532 7.02 -12.79 33.41
N VAL A 533 5.96 -13.24 32.74
CA VAL A 533 5.03 -14.24 33.31
C VAL A 533 4.71 -15.27 32.23
N ASN A 534 4.72 -16.54 32.57
CA ASN A 534 4.52 -17.66 31.63
C ASN A 534 5.51 -17.64 30.45
N VAL A 535 6.78 -17.29 30.71
CA VAL A 535 7.78 -17.13 29.64
C VAL A 535 8.72 -18.34 29.63
N ILE A 536 9.09 -18.81 28.44
CA ILE A 536 10.16 -19.79 28.26
C ILE A 536 11.37 -19.08 27.62
N VAL A 537 12.55 -19.22 28.27
CA VAL A 537 13.83 -18.75 27.69
C VAL A 537 14.82 -19.91 27.75
N TRP A 538 15.00 -20.56 26.61
CA TRP A 538 15.70 -21.83 26.53
C TRP A 538 16.44 -22.05 25.22
N GLY A 539 17.71 -22.45 25.35
CA GLY A 539 18.52 -22.86 24.20
C GLY A 539 19.02 -21.68 23.35
N ASN A 540 19.11 -20.51 23.95
CA ASN A 540 19.76 -19.35 23.33
C ASN A 540 21.28 -19.41 23.50
N ASN A 541 22.05 -18.66 22.73
CA ASN A 541 23.50 -18.73 22.73
C ASN A 541 24.14 -17.33 22.81
N ALA A 542 25.11 -17.18 23.71
CA ALA A 542 25.96 -16.00 23.79
C ALA A 542 27.27 -16.33 24.55
N ALA A 543 28.31 -15.56 24.30
CA ALA A 543 29.54 -15.67 25.09
C ALA A 543 29.33 -15.29 26.56
N THR A 544 28.39 -14.37 26.84
CA THR A 544 28.03 -13.95 28.19
C THR A 544 26.51 -13.89 28.32
N GLY A 545 25.92 -14.58 29.29
CA GLY A 545 24.49 -14.64 29.55
C GLY A 545 23.71 -15.22 28.37
N PRO A 546 23.88 -16.53 28.07
CA PRO A 546 23.20 -17.10 26.90
C PRO A 546 21.69 -16.88 26.89
N GLU A 547 21.03 -17.10 28.05
CA GLU A 547 19.59 -16.90 28.19
C GLU A 547 19.27 -15.45 28.59
N PHE A 548 19.89 -14.97 29.68
CA PHE A 548 19.74 -13.61 30.20
C PHE A 548 21.08 -12.95 30.50
N LEU A 549 21.17 -11.67 30.24
CA LEU A 549 22.18 -10.80 30.83
C LEU A 549 21.50 -9.56 31.40
N ASN A 550 21.75 -9.30 32.70
CA ASN A 550 21.25 -8.11 33.39
C ASN A 550 22.44 -7.26 33.84
N ASN A 551 22.52 -6.03 33.32
CA ASN A 551 23.51 -5.05 33.72
C ASN A 551 22.82 -3.82 34.30
N ASN A 552 22.98 -3.59 35.61
CA ASN A 552 22.25 -2.55 36.34
C ASN A 552 20.72 -2.60 36.08
N SER A 553 20.17 -3.81 36.04
CA SER A 553 18.78 -4.09 35.67
C SER A 553 18.24 -5.26 36.48
N THR A 554 16.96 -5.24 36.84
CA THR A 554 16.38 -6.26 37.70
C THR A 554 14.99 -6.67 37.22
N PRO A 555 14.89 -7.62 36.26
CA PRO A 555 13.61 -8.15 35.79
C PRO A 555 12.86 -8.84 36.92
N ARG A 556 11.50 -8.85 36.85
CA ARG A 556 10.64 -9.65 37.74
C ARG A 556 10.09 -10.85 36.97
N ILE A 557 10.35 -12.05 37.43
CA ILE A 557 10.04 -13.30 36.70
C ILE A 557 9.16 -14.21 37.57
N SER A 558 8.05 -14.70 37.03
CA SER A 558 7.14 -15.61 37.72
C SER A 558 6.50 -16.60 36.72
N TYR A 559 6.26 -17.83 37.21
CA TYR A 559 5.65 -18.92 36.41
C TYR A 559 6.31 -19.09 35.03
N SER A 560 7.64 -19.09 35.00
CA SER A 560 8.45 -19.10 33.78
C SER A 560 9.52 -20.17 33.85
N ASP A 561 9.90 -20.70 32.70
CA ASP A 561 10.96 -21.68 32.52
C ASP A 561 12.21 -21.01 31.96
N ILE A 562 13.22 -20.86 32.82
CA ILE A 562 14.43 -20.11 32.47
C ILE A 562 15.66 -20.98 32.75
N ARG A 563 16.37 -21.35 31.69
CA ARG A 563 17.59 -22.15 31.81
C ARG A 563 18.66 -21.42 32.60
N GLY A 564 19.25 -22.08 33.60
CA GLY A 564 20.35 -21.56 34.42
C GLY A 564 19.92 -20.63 35.53
N CYS A 565 18.61 -20.45 35.77
CA CYS A 565 18.09 -19.64 36.86
C CYS A 565 17.70 -20.47 38.12
N GLY A 566 17.75 -21.81 38.08
CA GLY A 566 17.60 -22.71 39.22
C GLY A 566 16.17 -22.92 39.71
N GLY A 567 15.16 -22.42 39.04
CA GLY A 567 13.75 -22.45 39.45
C GLY A 567 13.52 -21.72 40.79
N SER A 568 12.25 -21.62 41.24
CA SER A 568 11.90 -20.85 42.45
C SER A 568 12.50 -21.37 43.75
N GLY A 569 12.83 -22.67 43.80
CA GLY A 569 13.44 -23.30 45.01
C GLY A 569 14.94 -23.04 45.14
N SER A 570 15.65 -22.71 44.08
CA SER A 570 17.11 -22.50 44.05
C SER A 570 17.47 -21.30 43.17
N TRP A 571 16.70 -20.25 43.30
CA TRP A 571 16.73 -19.08 42.38
C TRP A 571 18.09 -18.38 42.37
N ASN A 572 18.62 -18.18 41.17
CA ASN A 572 19.81 -17.37 40.93
C ASN A 572 19.42 -15.89 40.83
N SER A 573 19.83 -15.06 41.80
CA SER A 573 19.52 -13.64 41.84
C SER A 573 20.08 -12.84 40.64
N ALA A 574 21.07 -13.36 39.94
CA ALA A 574 21.54 -12.73 38.70
C ALA A 574 20.48 -12.72 37.58
N CYS A 575 19.50 -13.62 37.63
CA CYS A 575 18.35 -13.61 36.71
C CYS A 575 17.32 -12.52 37.04
N GLY A 576 17.39 -11.91 38.23
CA GLY A 576 16.45 -10.88 38.69
C GLY A 576 15.63 -11.31 39.92
N THR A 577 14.45 -10.69 40.11
CA THR A 577 13.55 -10.96 41.24
C THR A 577 12.67 -12.19 40.99
N ASN A 578 12.72 -13.19 41.90
CA ASN A 578 11.83 -14.34 41.85
C ASN A 578 10.40 -13.97 42.27
N GLY A 579 9.45 -14.07 41.35
CA GLY A 579 8.03 -13.86 41.57
C GLY A 579 7.23 -15.12 41.95
N GLY A 580 7.93 -16.29 42.04
CA GLY A 580 7.33 -17.60 42.37
C GLY A 580 6.89 -18.39 41.13
N GLY A 581 6.75 -19.71 41.28
CA GLY A 581 6.31 -20.63 40.21
C GLY A 581 7.32 -20.85 39.08
N ASN A 582 8.56 -20.37 39.20
CA ASN A 582 9.58 -20.54 38.17
C ASN A 582 10.20 -21.93 38.19
N ILE A 583 10.53 -22.45 37.01
CA ILE A 583 11.23 -23.73 36.82
C ILE A 583 12.53 -23.53 36.01
N ASP A 584 13.40 -24.54 36.06
CA ASP A 584 14.62 -24.63 35.24
C ASP A 584 14.72 -26.08 34.76
N ALA A 585 13.97 -26.41 33.71
CA ALA A 585 13.85 -27.74 33.18
C ALA A 585 13.66 -27.72 31.66
N ASP A 586 14.24 -28.67 30.94
CA ASP A 586 14.13 -28.75 29.48
C ASP A 586 12.65 -28.68 29.04
N PRO A 587 12.22 -27.62 28.32
CA PRO A 587 10.84 -27.45 27.87
C PRO A 587 10.39 -28.50 26.86
N ARG A 588 11.29 -29.34 26.36
CA ARG A 588 11.02 -30.42 25.42
C ARG A 588 10.22 -29.95 24.18
N PHE A 589 10.76 -28.99 23.49
CA PHE A 589 10.18 -28.53 22.22
C PHE A 589 10.13 -29.65 21.18
N VAL A 590 9.12 -29.68 20.33
CA VAL A 590 8.96 -30.67 19.26
C VAL A 590 10.17 -30.66 18.30
N ASN A 591 10.65 -29.49 17.89
CA ASN A 591 11.87 -29.34 17.09
C ASN A 591 12.35 -27.89 17.13
N ALA A 592 13.07 -27.52 18.18
CA ALA A 592 13.57 -26.15 18.35
C ALA A 592 14.47 -25.68 17.22
N SER A 593 15.33 -26.53 16.67
CA SER A 593 16.26 -26.19 15.59
C SER A 593 15.57 -25.84 14.27
N ALA A 594 14.36 -26.40 14.06
CA ALA A 594 13.50 -26.05 12.91
C ALA A 594 12.50 -24.93 13.25
N GLY A 595 12.58 -24.32 14.44
CA GLY A 595 11.67 -23.27 14.88
C GLY A 595 10.29 -23.78 15.34
N ASN A 596 10.11 -25.09 15.51
CA ASN A 596 8.89 -25.65 16.06
C ASN A 596 8.98 -25.71 17.60
N LEU A 597 8.50 -24.65 18.23
CA LEU A 597 8.56 -24.43 19.68
C LEU A 597 7.31 -24.92 20.44
N ARG A 598 6.51 -25.77 19.82
CA ARG A 598 5.39 -26.45 20.50
C ARG A 598 5.94 -27.46 21.50
N LEU A 599 5.21 -27.68 22.57
CA LEU A 599 5.61 -28.57 23.65
C LEU A 599 5.31 -30.05 23.32
N LEU A 600 6.24 -30.94 23.60
CA LEU A 600 5.96 -32.38 23.62
C LEU A 600 5.09 -32.73 24.84
N PRO A 601 4.28 -33.81 24.80
CA PRO A 601 3.36 -34.18 25.87
C PRO A 601 4.02 -34.46 27.26
N THR A 602 5.33 -34.54 27.31
CA THR A 602 6.12 -34.75 28.54
C THR A 602 6.82 -33.47 28.98
N SER A 603 6.49 -32.32 28.43
CA SER A 603 7.10 -31.04 28.79
C SER A 603 6.72 -30.63 30.21
N PRO A 604 7.70 -30.18 31.03
CA PRO A 604 7.42 -29.62 32.36
C PRO A 604 6.73 -28.24 32.31
N CYS A 605 6.63 -27.64 31.16
CA CYS A 605 5.98 -26.34 30.95
C CYS A 605 4.45 -26.46 30.74
N ILE A 606 3.94 -27.70 30.53
CA ILE A 606 2.50 -27.94 30.38
C ILE A 606 1.81 -27.79 31.76
N ASP A 607 0.64 -27.14 31.78
CA ASP A 607 -0.20 -26.87 32.93
C ASP A 607 0.58 -26.22 34.10
N ALA A 608 1.60 -25.42 33.76
CA ALA A 608 2.55 -24.85 34.72
C ALA A 608 2.54 -23.32 34.81
N GLY A 609 1.76 -22.66 33.98
CA GLY A 609 1.65 -21.20 33.90
C GLY A 609 0.70 -20.61 34.94
N LYS A 610 0.45 -19.31 34.83
CA LYS A 610 -0.44 -18.54 35.72
C LYS A 610 -1.64 -18.01 34.90
N ASN A 611 -2.81 -18.59 35.11
CA ASN A 611 -4.04 -18.20 34.41
C ASN A 611 -4.38 -16.70 34.54
N GLY A 612 -4.24 -16.14 35.75
CA GLY A 612 -4.56 -14.73 36.01
C GLY A 612 -3.59 -13.73 35.36
N ALA A 613 -2.52 -14.18 34.71
CA ALA A 613 -1.63 -13.32 33.92
C ALA A 613 -2.10 -13.14 32.45
N VAL A 614 -2.88 -14.09 31.94
CA VAL A 614 -3.42 -14.02 30.59
C VAL A 614 -4.53 -12.97 30.54
N PRO A 615 -4.42 -11.92 29.72
CA PRO A 615 -5.45 -10.88 29.65
C PRO A 615 -6.81 -11.40 29.18
N ALA A 616 -7.88 -10.80 29.74
CA ALA A 616 -9.26 -11.13 29.39
C ALA A 616 -9.53 -10.91 27.91
N GLY A 617 -9.61 -11.72 27.03
CA GLY A 617 -9.76 -11.58 25.58
C GLY A 617 -8.72 -12.33 24.78
N ILE A 618 -7.65 -12.80 25.41
CA ILE A 618 -6.70 -13.75 24.83
C ILE A 618 -7.23 -15.16 25.09
N THR A 619 -7.96 -15.70 24.14
CA THR A 619 -8.60 -17.03 24.25
C THR A 619 -7.87 -18.11 23.47
N THR A 620 -6.89 -17.74 22.66
CA THR A 620 -6.12 -18.65 21.81
C THR A 620 -4.62 -18.43 22.00
N ASP A 621 -3.85 -19.48 21.74
CA ASP A 621 -2.40 -19.46 21.65
C ASP A 621 -1.91 -18.90 20.30
N LEU A 622 -0.61 -18.92 20.04
CA LEU A 622 -0.01 -18.45 18.79
C LEU A 622 -0.46 -19.26 17.56
N ASP A 623 -0.93 -20.50 17.73
CA ASP A 623 -1.49 -21.34 16.66
C ASP A 623 -2.98 -21.08 16.41
N GLY A 624 -3.61 -20.20 17.20
CA GLY A 624 -5.06 -19.97 17.17
C GLY A 624 -5.87 -21.07 17.85
N ARG A 625 -5.23 -21.94 18.68
CA ARG A 625 -5.89 -23.00 19.44
C ARG A 625 -6.32 -22.47 20.82
N PRO A 626 -7.31 -23.12 21.49
CA PRO A 626 -7.68 -22.72 22.84
C PRO A 626 -6.48 -22.56 23.77
N ARG A 627 -6.37 -21.40 24.43
CA ARG A 627 -5.26 -21.08 25.33
C ARG A 627 -5.39 -21.80 26.70
N PHE A 628 -6.58 -22.15 27.10
CA PHE A 628 -6.87 -22.90 28.32
C PHE A 628 -7.28 -24.30 27.91
N ALA A 629 -6.32 -25.23 27.81
CA ALA A 629 -6.54 -26.61 27.42
C ALA A 629 -5.81 -27.55 28.41
N ASP A 630 -6.56 -28.42 29.04
CA ASP A 630 -6.04 -29.40 29.99
C ASP A 630 -5.39 -30.59 29.27
N VAL A 631 -4.21 -31.01 29.75
CA VAL A 631 -3.59 -32.27 29.37
C VAL A 631 -3.75 -33.28 30.56
N PRO A 632 -4.76 -34.14 30.55
CA PRO A 632 -5.26 -34.88 31.70
C PRO A 632 -4.22 -35.75 32.45
N PHE A 633 -3.05 -35.97 31.89
CA PHE A 633 -1.98 -36.80 32.51
C PHE A 633 -0.82 -35.95 33.01
N VAL A 634 -0.89 -34.67 32.90
CA VAL A 634 0.09 -33.71 33.41
C VAL A 634 -0.50 -33.08 34.66
N PRO A 635 0.24 -33.03 35.80
CA PRO A 635 -0.26 -32.36 37.00
C PRO A 635 -0.36 -30.84 36.78
N ASP A 636 -1.44 -30.23 37.24
CA ASP A 636 -1.60 -28.77 37.36
C ASP A 636 -0.58 -28.22 38.37
N THR A 637 0.56 -27.74 37.92
CA THR A 637 1.62 -27.17 38.78
C THR A 637 1.61 -25.64 38.80
N GLY A 638 0.83 -25.03 37.89
CA GLY A 638 0.69 -23.59 37.76
C GLY A 638 -0.25 -22.95 38.77
N ASN A 639 -0.77 -21.78 38.47
CA ASN A 639 -1.62 -21.01 39.36
C ASN A 639 -2.91 -20.57 38.67
N GLY A 640 -4.03 -21.00 39.20
CA GLY A 640 -5.35 -20.67 38.71
C GLY A 640 -6.36 -21.78 38.94
N THR A 641 -7.45 -21.76 38.22
CA THR A 641 -8.45 -22.85 38.16
C THR A 641 -8.20 -23.62 36.87
N SER A 642 -8.18 -24.97 36.95
CA SER A 642 -8.01 -25.84 35.78
C SER A 642 -9.11 -25.56 34.75
N PRO A 643 -8.78 -25.56 33.41
CA PRO A 643 -7.45 -25.78 32.85
C PRO A 643 -6.42 -24.71 33.22
N ILE A 644 -5.20 -25.12 33.55
CA ILE A 644 -4.05 -24.22 33.74
C ILE A 644 -3.37 -23.99 32.40
N VAL A 645 -2.96 -22.75 32.13
CA VAL A 645 -2.23 -22.42 30.91
C VAL A 645 -0.80 -22.97 30.94
N ASP A 646 -0.28 -23.27 29.75
CA ASP A 646 1.12 -23.64 29.60
C ASP A 646 2.04 -22.41 29.72
N MET A 647 3.29 -22.61 30.05
CA MET A 647 4.31 -21.59 29.87
C MET A 647 4.68 -21.49 28.37
N GLY A 648 4.95 -20.26 27.91
CA GLY A 648 5.35 -19.98 26.53
C GLY A 648 4.19 -19.66 25.58
N ALA A 649 4.53 -19.43 24.32
CA ALA A 649 3.60 -18.91 23.30
C ALA A 649 2.59 -19.95 22.78
N TYR A 650 2.82 -21.22 23.03
CA TYR A 650 2.00 -22.33 22.54
C TYR A 650 1.34 -23.09 23.66
N GLU A 651 0.13 -23.54 23.45
CA GLU A 651 -0.64 -24.39 24.36
C GLU A 651 -0.66 -25.83 23.84
N ALA A 652 -0.31 -26.79 24.68
CA ALA A 652 -0.36 -28.21 24.38
C ALA A 652 -1.83 -28.66 24.23
N GLN A 653 -2.15 -29.31 23.12
CA GLN A 653 -3.51 -29.75 22.84
C GLN A 653 -3.60 -31.26 22.96
N TYR A 654 -4.39 -31.76 23.91
CA TYR A 654 -4.63 -33.18 24.04
C TYR A 654 -5.67 -33.63 22.98
N ARG A 655 -5.28 -34.60 22.12
CA ARG A 655 -6.18 -35.25 21.17
C ARG A 655 -6.45 -36.68 21.63
N TYR A 656 -7.67 -37.00 22.05
CA TYR A 656 -8.11 -38.37 22.22
C TYR A 656 -7.96 -39.13 20.89
N ARG A 657 -7.03 -40.12 20.83
CA ARG A 657 -7.05 -41.12 19.78
C ARG A 657 -8.05 -42.22 20.21
N VAL A 658 -9.25 -42.18 19.70
CA VAL A 658 -10.18 -43.29 19.83
C VAL A 658 -9.71 -44.41 18.94
N PHE A 659 -9.05 -45.41 19.51
CA PHE A 659 -8.82 -46.66 18.81
C PHE A 659 -10.14 -47.45 18.87
N LEU A 660 -10.92 -47.40 17.81
CA LEU A 660 -12.04 -48.33 17.62
C LEU A 660 -11.45 -49.71 17.36
N PRO A 661 -11.74 -50.74 18.19
CA PRO A 661 -11.28 -52.08 17.92
C PRO A 661 -11.88 -52.55 16.61
N LEU A 662 -11.00 -52.96 15.67
CA LEU A 662 -11.41 -53.56 14.41
C LEU A 662 -12.05 -54.90 14.73
N VAL A 663 -13.37 -55.01 14.82
CA VAL A 663 -14.07 -56.31 14.93
C VAL A 663 -14.04 -56.94 13.55
N VAL A 664 -13.03 -57.79 13.29
CA VAL A 664 -13.02 -58.68 12.15
C VAL A 664 -14.04 -59.78 12.39
N ARG A 665 -15.21 -59.72 11.77
CA ARG A 665 -16.13 -60.84 11.71
C ARG A 665 -15.57 -61.81 10.66
N ASN A 666 -15.00 -62.90 11.09
CA ASN A 666 -14.79 -64.07 10.22
C ASN A 666 -16.17 -64.60 9.78
N ARG A 667 -16.38 -64.65 8.48
CA ARG A 667 -17.47 -65.45 7.84
C ARG A 667 -16.91 -66.79 7.46
#